data_c6cb049bfce483d56fd4cb7df1006ec5
#
_entry.id   c6cb049bfce483d56fd4cb7df1006ec5
#
_cell.length_a   1.000
_cell.length_b   1.000
_cell.length_c   1.000
_cell.angle_alpha   90.00
_cell.angle_beta   90.00
_cell.angle_gamma   90.00
#
_symmetry.space_group_name_H-M   'P 1'
#
loop_
_entity.id
_entity.type
_entity.pdbx_description
1 polymer ?
#
loop_
_entity_poly.entity_id
_entity_poly.type
_entity_poly.pdbx_seq_one_letter_code
_entity_poly.pdbx_strand_id
1 'polypeptide(L)'
;MYKRQLYGFERLAKMERSIVERGVSPAELTAEELRLWKSHGFSDAHIADALAGFPAEGLKSLAPGQDERAVMQRRHQLKLHPVYRMVDSCAAEFAAKTPYYYSTYEPYGAPGIDLLPDMESRTKERLVAIGSGPIRIGQGIEFDYGCVHAVKAIREAGKDAILINNNPETVSTDFDTSDRLYFDPLTLEYVSEILLREQAHGILLQFGGQTAINLALPLEKRLPDLAVNGLDLVIKGTSCDAIDEASDRERFEAFARRHDLRMPRGATGTSADDLRAAVEEIGFPVLIRPSYVLGGRGMEILSNQQQLDGYLREAYLAPDKPLLVDEYLGHATEIDVDAASDGDEVLVGAIMEHLEEAGIHSGDSTCFIPAQNIPGDMLERIAEQTKTIGLGLKIQGCFNIQFAIQGDDLYVLEVNPRSSRTVPFVAKASGLPLARIAARITIGQPLKDQDIPRRTSGQVCVKAPVFPFIKLRGLDPAPGPEMKSTGEVYGSDERADLAYLKARLATEVPVATEGGAYLTVRDEDKENLVPVARELVNIGFTLYATGGTADALRRHDLPVTTVYRIAEGQHPDALDLMRQGKVSFIVNVPTVSGGAVRDGNMMRRLAVELNIPFVTTMRGASMEVAAMRAHIEEDLQPRKLTVHY
;
A
#
# COMPACT_ATOMS: atom_id res chain seq x y z
N MET A 1 -3.43 -32.65 16.84
CA MET A 1 -2.80 -31.65 15.97
C MET A 1 -1.69 -30.89 16.69
N TYR A 2 -1.93 -30.23 17.83
CA TYR A 2 -0.96 -29.41 18.57
C TYR A 2 0.33 -30.13 19.01
N LYS A 3 0.30 -31.44 19.38
CA LYS A 3 1.50 -32.14 19.80
C LYS A 3 2.58 -32.21 18.72
N ARG A 4 2.22 -32.49 17.45
CA ARG A 4 3.20 -32.51 16.35
C ARG A 4 3.84 -31.16 16.10
N GLN A 5 3.06 -30.09 16.20
CA GLN A 5 3.56 -28.72 16.06
C GLN A 5 4.54 -28.38 17.20
N LEU A 6 4.20 -28.68 18.45
CA LEU A 6 5.08 -28.47 19.59
C LEU A 6 6.41 -29.24 19.46
N TYR A 7 6.40 -30.47 19.00
CA TYR A 7 7.65 -31.22 18.71
C TYR A 7 8.44 -30.60 17.56
N GLY A 8 7.74 -30.04 16.56
CA GLY A 8 8.39 -29.27 15.49
C GLY A 8 9.13 -28.05 16.02
N PHE A 9 8.45 -27.22 16.83
CA PHE A 9 9.06 -26.05 17.47
C PHE A 9 10.21 -26.41 18.42
N GLU A 10 10.04 -27.48 19.23
CA GLU A 10 11.11 -27.96 20.11
C GLU A 10 12.36 -28.35 19.30
N ARG A 11 12.17 -29.03 18.16
CA ARG A 11 13.28 -29.39 17.28
C ARG A 11 13.98 -28.17 16.69
N LEU A 12 13.22 -27.18 16.20
CA LEU A 12 13.79 -25.94 15.67
C LEU A 12 14.55 -25.17 16.76
N ALA A 13 13.98 -25.03 17.96
CA ALA A 13 14.64 -24.36 19.08
C ALA A 13 15.93 -25.06 19.52
N LYS A 14 15.96 -26.40 19.50
CA LYS A 14 17.19 -27.19 19.77
C LYS A 14 18.25 -26.96 18.68
N MET A 15 17.81 -26.89 17.43
CA MET A 15 18.71 -26.64 16.30
C MET A 15 19.30 -25.24 16.37
N GLU A 16 18.47 -24.22 16.60
CA GLU A 16 18.90 -22.84 16.79
C GLU A 16 19.93 -22.72 17.93
N ARG A 17 19.65 -23.35 19.07
CA ARG A 17 20.60 -23.40 20.18
C ARG A 17 21.93 -24.04 19.76
N SER A 18 21.91 -25.09 18.94
CA SER A 18 23.14 -25.73 18.44
C SER A 18 23.95 -24.79 17.54
N ILE A 19 23.30 -23.91 16.78
CA ILE A 19 24.00 -22.89 15.99
C ILE A 19 24.67 -21.87 16.92
N VAL A 20 23.94 -21.38 17.91
CA VAL A 20 24.47 -20.43 18.92
C VAL A 20 25.67 -21.05 19.67
N GLU A 21 25.55 -22.30 20.14
CA GLU A 21 26.62 -23.01 20.87
C GLU A 21 27.85 -23.25 20.00
N ARG A 22 27.68 -23.34 18.68
CA ARG A 22 28.79 -23.52 17.73
C ARG A 22 29.69 -22.30 17.71
N GLY A 23 29.14 -21.07 17.72
CA GLY A 23 29.84 -19.79 17.97
C GLY A 23 31.13 -19.58 17.17
N VAL A 24 31.19 -20.00 15.89
CA VAL A 24 32.39 -19.90 15.06
C VAL A 24 32.19 -18.89 13.93
N SER A 25 33.29 -18.50 13.28
CA SER A 25 33.21 -17.72 12.05
C SER A 25 32.50 -18.49 10.94
N PRO A 26 31.69 -17.83 10.09
CA PRO A 26 31.08 -18.48 8.92
C PRO A 26 32.08 -19.27 8.05
N ALA A 27 33.34 -18.84 7.95
CA ALA A 27 34.39 -19.50 7.20
C ALA A 27 34.73 -20.93 7.72
N GLU A 28 34.45 -21.21 8.98
CA GLU A 28 34.74 -22.48 9.63
C GLU A 28 33.62 -23.51 9.52
N LEU A 29 32.44 -23.10 9.00
CA LEU A 29 31.28 -23.97 8.85
C LEU A 29 31.55 -25.08 7.83
N THR A 30 31.07 -26.27 8.15
CA THR A 30 31.15 -27.44 7.28
C THR A 30 29.92 -27.55 6.38
N ALA A 31 30.06 -28.31 5.27
CA ALA A 31 28.93 -28.58 4.39
C ALA A 31 27.81 -29.37 5.09
N GLU A 32 28.15 -30.20 6.07
CA GLU A 32 27.22 -31.01 6.83
C GLU A 32 26.36 -30.14 7.76
N GLU A 33 26.98 -29.26 8.52
CA GLU A 33 26.31 -28.29 9.40
C GLU A 33 25.35 -27.40 8.59
N LEU A 34 25.85 -26.75 7.55
CA LEU A 34 25.03 -25.87 6.70
C LEU A 34 23.86 -26.62 6.06
N ARG A 35 24.10 -27.82 5.50
CA ARG A 35 23.03 -28.63 4.89
C ARG A 35 21.96 -28.99 5.93
N LEU A 36 22.36 -29.37 7.12
CA LEU A 36 21.44 -29.70 8.21
C LEU A 36 20.56 -28.50 8.57
N TRP A 37 21.15 -27.33 8.79
CA TRP A 37 20.41 -26.12 9.16
C TRP A 37 19.52 -25.63 8.01
N LYS A 38 20.03 -25.58 6.80
CA LYS A 38 19.27 -25.19 5.60
C LYS A 38 18.08 -26.13 5.34
N SER A 39 18.23 -27.44 5.51
CA SER A 39 17.13 -28.40 5.36
C SER A 39 16.02 -28.25 6.42
N HIS A 40 16.29 -27.53 7.52
CA HIS A 40 15.31 -27.18 8.54
C HIS A 40 14.75 -25.76 8.37
N GLY A 41 15.09 -25.05 7.30
CA GLY A 41 14.54 -23.75 6.94
C GLY A 41 15.26 -22.55 7.54
N PHE A 42 16.45 -22.71 8.13
CA PHE A 42 17.24 -21.58 8.60
C PHE A 42 17.83 -20.79 7.42
N SER A 43 17.55 -19.50 7.34
CA SER A 43 18.15 -18.62 6.33
C SER A 43 19.62 -18.33 6.62
N ASP A 44 20.36 -17.87 5.61
CA ASP A 44 21.75 -17.45 5.78
C ASP A 44 21.86 -16.31 6.81
N ALA A 45 20.90 -15.36 6.80
CA ALA A 45 20.81 -14.29 7.79
C ALA A 45 20.57 -14.83 9.21
N HIS A 46 19.61 -15.76 9.39
CA HIS A 46 19.33 -16.36 10.68
C HIS A 46 20.53 -17.14 11.22
N ILE A 47 21.23 -17.88 10.37
CA ILE A 47 22.45 -18.59 10.74
C ILE A 47 23.53 -17.62 11.21
N ALA A 48 23.73 -16.51 10.48
CA ALA A 48 24.68 -15.48 10.86
C ALA A 48 24.35 -14.85 12.22
N ASP A 49 23.11 -14.46 12.45
CA ASP A 49 22.63 -13.89 13.72
C ASP A 49 22.80 -14.87 14.88
N ALA A 50 22.47 -16.14 14.66
CA ALA A 50 22.61 -17.19 15.68
C ALA A 50 24.07 -17.47 16.03
N LEU A 51 24.98 -17.49 15.05
CA LEU A 51 26.42 -17.62 15.28
C LEU A 51 26.99 -16.45 16.06
N ALA A 52 26.47 -15.24 15.88
CA ALA A 52 26.81 -14.03 16.63
C ALA A 52 26.21 -13.99 18.05
N GLY A 53 25.37 -14.98 18.42
CA GLY A 53 24.79 -15.12 19.76
C GLY A 53 23.55 -14.29 20.00
N PHE A 54 22.81 -13.92 18.96
CA PHE A 54 21.65 -13.01 18.97
C PHE A 54 21.85 -11.77 19.86
N PRO A 55 21.78 -10.56 19.35
CA PRO A 55 21.87 -9.36 20.18
C PRO A 55 20.76 -9.37 21.24
N ALA A 56 21.07 -8.91 22.46
CA ALA A 56 20.21 -8.98 23.66
C ALA A 56 18.81 -8.33 23.51
N GLU A 57 18.53 -7.65 22.42
CA GLU A 57 17.29 -6.91 22.13
C GLU A 57 16.37 -7.58 21.10
N GLY A 58 16.48 -8.90 20.92
CA GLY A 58 15.62 -9.66 19.99
C GLY A 58 16.11 -9.60 18.53
N LEU A 59 15.43 -10.34 17.65
CA LEU A 59 15.71 -10.39 16.21
C LEU A 59 15.84 -8.98 15.61
N LYS A 60 17.05 -8.45 15.61
CA LYS A 60 17.37 -7.22 14.91
C LYS A 60 17.38 -7.51 13.43
N SER A 61 16.38 -6.95 12.80
CA SER A 61 16.23 -6.68 11.38
C SER A 61 16.60 -7.83 10.42
N LEU A 62 15.64 -8.17 9.60
CA LEU A 62 15.82 -8.84 8.31
C LEU A 62 16.66 -8.00 7.31
N ALA A 63 17.41 -7.01 7.76
CA ALA A 63 18.37 -6.30 6.95
C ALA A 63 19.60 -7.20 6.74
N PRO A 64 20.01 -7.48 5.51
CA PRO A 64 21.13 -8.35 5.23
C PRO A 64 22.43 -7.74 5.78
N GLY A 65 22.94 -8.31 6.87
CA GLY A 65 24.21 -7.93 7.47
C GLY A 65 25.40 -8.44 6.66
N GLN A 66 26.61 -7.96 6.97
CA GLN A 66 27.84 -8.48 6.37
C GLN A 66 27.99 -9.99 6.62
N ASP A 67 27.49 -10.48 7.73
CA ASP A 67 27.58 -11.88 8.15
C ASP A 67 26.70 -12.81 7.32
N GLU A 68 25.51 -12.40 6.88
CA GLU A 68 24.70 -13.15 5.92
C GLU A 68 25.47 -13.41 4.61
N ARG A 69 26.16 -12.40 4.10
CA ARG A 69 27.00 -12.55 2.91
C ARG A 69 28.12 -13.58 3.13
N ALA A 70 28.73 -13.58 4.31
CA ALA A 70 29.78 -14.54 4.64
C ALA A 70 29.26 -15.99 4.69
N VAL A 71 28.05 -16.21 5.25
CA VAL A 71 27.39 -17.53 5.26
C VAL A 71 27.09 -17.97 3.83
N MET A 72 26.50 -17.10 2.99
CA MET A 72 26.23 -17.39 1.58
C MET A 72 27.53 -17.74 0.83
N GLN A 73 28.57 -16.94 0.94
CA GLN A 73 29.87 -17.18 0.28
C GLN A 73 30.45 -18.52 0.71
N ARG A 74 30.38 -18.84 2.01
CA ARG A 74 30.84 -20.15 2.52
C ARG A 74 30.05 -21.29 1.93
N ARG A 75 28.72 -21.18 1.86
CA ARG A 75 27.84 -22.16 1.25
C ARG A 75 28.18 -22.39 -0.23
N HIS A 76 28.42 -21.33 -0.99
CA HIS A 76 28.83 -21.40 -2.40
C HIS A 76 30.23 -22.07 -2.57
N GLN A 77 31.21 -21.72 -1.71
CA GLN A 77 32.53 -22.40 -1.70
C GLN A 77 32.40 -23.91 -1.48
N LEU A 78 31.47 -24.31 -0.63
CA LEU A 78 31.16 -25.71 -0.36
C LEU A 78 30.25 -26.36 -1.41
N LYS A 79 29.88 -25.63 -2.48
CA LYS A 79 28.96 -26.06 -3.54
C LYS A 79 27.60 -26.53 -3.01
N LEU A 80 27.14 -25.88 -1.96
CA LEU A 80 25.86 -26.15 -1.34
C LEU A 80 24.82 -25.14 -1.84
N HIS A 81 24.06 -25.54 -2.86
CA HIS A 81 22.97 -24.79 -3.44
C HIS A 81 21.63 -25.51 -3.20
N PRO A 82 20.49 -24.78 -3.20
CA PRO A 82 19.19 -25.44 -3.19
C PRO A 82 18.98 -26.21 -4.51
N VAL A 83 18.19 -27.26 -4.44
CA VAL A 83 17.61 -27.94 -5.60
C VAL A 83 16.17 -27.50 -5.79
N TYR A 84 15.70 -27.52 -7.03
CA TYR A 84 14.35 -27.06 -7.37
C TYR A 84 13.48 -28.24 -7.75
N ARG A 85 12.33 -28.34 -7.10
CA ARG A 85 11.33 -29.38 -7.36
C ARG A 85 10.08 -28.74 -7.95
N MET A 86 9.40 -29.50 -8.79
CA MET A 86 8.11 -29.13 -9.34
C MET A 86 7.02 -29.41 -8.31
N VAL A 87 6.06 -28.47 -8.17
CA VAL A 87 4.88 -28.66 -7.33
C VAL A 87 4.00 -29.73 -7.99
N ASP A 88 3.70 -30.79 -7.25
CA ASP A 88 2.75 -31.81 -7.68
C ASP A 88 1.31 -31.31 -7.45
N SER A 89 0.69 -30.80 -8.49
CA SER A 89 -0.69 -30.30 -8.47
C SER A 89 -1.74 -31.41 -8.68
N CYS A 90 -1.29 -32.67 -8.91
CA CYS A 90 -2.15 -33.82 -9.21
C CYS A 90 -2.15 -34.88 -8.11
N ALA A 91 -1.61 -34.61 -6.91
CA ALA A 91 -1.54 -35.53 -5.77
C ALA A 91 -0.97 -36.92 -6.14
N ALA A 92 0.03 -36.96 -7.01
CA ALA A 92 0.67 -38.17 -7.55
C ALA A 92 -0.27 -39.11 -8.35
N GLU A 93 -1.49 -38.71 -8.67
CA GLU A 93 -2.39 -39.49 -9.53
C GLU A 93 -1.93 -39.46 -10.99
N PHE A 94 -1.36 -38.36 -11.44
CA PHE A 94 -0.78 -38.17 -12.77
C PHE A 94 0.55 -37.43 -12.66
N ALA A 95 1.43 -37.58 -13.66
CA ALA A 95 2.64 -36.80 -13.74
C ALA A 95 2.27 -35.32 -14.00
N ALA A 96 2.40 -34.46 -12.99
CA ALA A 96 2.21 -33.03 -13.14
C ALA A 96 3.29 -32.45 -14.06
N LYS A 97 2.89 -31.64 -15.04
CA LYS A 97 3.78 -30.85 -15.89
C LYS A 97 3.43 -29.38 -15.75
N THR A 98 3.66 -28.85 -14.56
CA THR A 98 3.39 -27.44 -14.26
C THR A 98 4.69 -26.65 -14.22
N PRO A 99 4.69 -25.37 -14.61
CA PRO A 99 5.89 -24.53 -14.52
C PRO A 99 6.14 -24.04 -13.07
N TYR A 100 5.67 -24.77 -12.06
CA TYR A 100 5.67 -24.41 -10.65
C TYR A 100 6.82 -25.09 -9.92
N TYR A 101 7.74 -24.29 -9.38
CA TYR A 101 8.91 -24.78 -8.69
C TYR A 101 8.98 -24.20 -7.27
N TYR A 102 9.64 -24.93 -6.39
CA TYR A 102 10.05 -24.49 -5.06
C TYR A 102 11.45 -25.01 -4.75
N SER A 103 12.21 -24.25 -4.00
CA SER A 103 13.55 -24.65 -3.57
C SER A 103 13.50 -25.50 -2.32
N THR A 104 14.46 -26.41 -2.21
CA THR A 104 14.67 -27.21 -1.01
C THR A 104 16.15 -27.58 -0.85
N TYR A 105 16.57 -27.80 0.40
CA TYR A 105 17.83 -28.45 0.71
C TYR A 105 17.52 -29.88 1.13
N GLU A 106 17.88 -30.84 0.29
CA GLU A 106 17.54 -32.25 0.51
C GLU A 106 18.03 -32.77 1.87
N PRO A 107 17.25 -33.62 2.52
CA PRO A 107 17.71 -34.35 3.71
C PRO A 107 18.98 -35.12 3.43
N TYR A 108 19.80 -35.26 4.45
CA TYR A 108 21.06 -35.98 4.37
C TYR A 108 20.90 -37.37 3.71
N GLY A 109 21.67 -37.60 2.64
CA GLY A 109 21.72 -38.88 1.92
C GLY A 109 20.70 -39.07 0.78
N ALA A 110 19.75 -38.17 0.58
CA ALA A 110 18.87 -38.22 -0.59
C ALA A 110 19.52 -37.49 -1.77
N PRO A 111 19.64 -38.08 -2.98
CA PRO A 111 20.08 -37.37 -4.15
C PRO A 111 19.03 -36.30 -4.51
N GLY A 112 19.43 -35.03 -4.53
CA GLY A 112 18.56 -33.93 -4.98
C GLY A 112 18.25 -34.11 -6.47
N ILE A 113 16.98 -34.14 -6.81
CA ILE A 113 16.53 -34.14 -8.21
C ILE A 113 16.18 -32.71 -8.57
N ASP A 114 17.06 -32.05 -9.31
CA ASP A 114 16.77 -30.77 -9.91
C ASP A 114 15.93 -30.99 -11.17
N LEU A 115 14.66 -30.61 -11.12
CA LEU A 115 13.71 -30.83 -12.22
C LEU A 115 13.66 -29.68 -13.22
N LEU A 116 14.51 -28.66 -13.05
CA LEU A 116 14.57 -27.57 -14.03
C LEU A 116 15.11 -28.09 -15.36
N PRO A 117 14.54 -27.64 -16.49
CA PRO A 117 15.03 -27.98 -17.82
C PRO A 117 16.51 -27.59 -17.99
N ASP A 118 17.20 -28.36 -18.83
CA ASP A 118 18.62 -28.11 -19.14
C ASP A 118 18.82 -26.68 -19.66
N MET A 119 19.79 -25.98 -19.10
CA MET A 119 20.11 -24.58 -19.46
C MET A 119 20.69 -24.46 -20.88
N GLU A 120 21.37 -25.51 -21.38
CA GLU A 120 21.97 -25.50 -22.71
C GLU A 120 20.96 -25.38 -23.85
N SER A 121 19.70 -25.78 -23.60
CA SER A 121 18.62 -25.67 -24.59
C SER A 121 17.94 -24.28 -24.64
N ARG A 122 18.32 -23.35 -23.77
CA ARG A 122 17.64 -22.05 -23.58
C ARG A 122 18.37 -20.95 -24.35
N THR A 123 17.75 -20.42 -25.38
CA THR A 123 18.31 -19.39 -26.27
C THR A 123 17.76 -17.99 -26.04
N LYS A 124 16.64 -17.86 -25.33
CA LYS A 124 15.97 -16.58 -25.10
C LYS A 124 16.59 -15.81 -23.93
N GLU A 125 16.48 -14.48 -23.99
CA GLU A 125 16.75 -13.62 -22.83
C GLU A 125 15.76 -13.94 -21.70
N ARG A 126 16.26 -14.12 -20.48
CA ARG A 126 15.50 -14.51 -19.29
C ARG A 126 15.36 -13.32 -18.35
N LEU A 127 14.12 -12.89 -18.12
CA LEU A 127 13.80 -11.78 -17.22
C LEU A 127 12.96 -12.29 -16.05
N VAL A 128 13.35 -11.87 -14.85
CA VAL A 128 12.68 -12.25 -13.60
C VAL A 128 11.84 -11.08 -13.09
N ALA A 129 10.57 -11.30 -12.87
CA ALA A 129 9.69 -10.38 -12.15
C ALA A 129 9.54 -10.84 -10.69
N ILE A 130 9.57 -9.91 -9.76
CA ILE A 130 9.30 -10.20 -8.34
C ILE A 130 7.86 -9.88 -8.03
N GLY A 131 7.15 -10.85 -7.46
CA GLY A 131 5.76 -10.71 -7.04
C GLY A 131 5.58 -9.86 -5.78
N SER A 132 4.33 -9.72 -5.37
CA SER A 132 3.95 -8.91 -4.19
C SER A 132 3.99 -9.69 -2.87
N GLY A 133 4.09 -11.01 -2.95
CA GLY A 133 3.97 -11.87 -1.77
C GLY A 133 2.53 -12.03 -1.28
N PRO A 134 2.32 -12.45 -0.03
CA PRO A 134 1.00 -12.63 0.55
C PRO A 134 0.21 -11.31 0.60
N ILE A 135 -1.08 -11.39 0.30
CA ILE A 135 -2.01 -10.26 0.42
C ILE A 135 -2.16 -9.91 1.90
N ARG A 136 -2.04 -8.63 2.21
CA ARG A 136 -2.20 -8.07 3.56
C ARG A 136 -2.64 -6.62 3.49
N ILE A 137 -3.15 -6.08 4.59
CA ILE A 137 -3.40 -4.65 4.70
C ILE A 137 -2.09 -3.90 4.39
N GLY A 138 -2.14 -2.94 3.49
CA GLY A 138 -0.95 -2.22 3.00
C GLY A 138 -0.34 -2.81 1.72
N GLN A 139 -0.60 -4.07 1.35
CA GLN A 139 -0.11 -4.73 0.13
C GLN A 139 -1.18 -5.64 -0.46
N GLY A 140 -2.09 -5.07 -1.24
CA GLY A 140 -3.23 -5.74 -1.85
C GLY A 140 -2.94 -6.42 -3.18
N ILE A 141 -4.00 -6.96 -3.80
CA ILE A 141 -3.98 -7.64 -5.09
C ILE A 141 -3.62 -6.70 -6.25
N GLU A 142 -3.69 -5.40 -6.05
CA GLU A 142 -3.38 -4.38 -7.05
C GLU A 142 -1.92 -4.47 -7.54
N PHE A 143 -1.02 -4.91 -6.67
CA PHE A 143 0.38 -5.17 -7.03
C PHE A 143 0.53 -6.46 -7.83
N ASP A 144 -0.33 -7.45 -7.61
CA ASP A 144 -0.35 -8.66 -8.44
C ASP A 144 -0.78 -8.35 -9.87
N TYR A 145 -1.75 -7.45 -10.05
CA TYR A 145 -2.11 -6.91 -11.36
C TYR A 145 -0.89 -6.35 -12.10
N GLY A 146 -0.04 -5.56 -11.41
CA GLY A 146 1.21 -5.06 -11.97
C GLY A 146 2.15 -6.18 -12.42
N CYS A 147 2.31 -7.21 -11.58
CA CYS A 147 3.15 -8.38 -11.88
C CYS A 147 2.65 -9.16 -13.09
N VAL A 148 1.34 -9.39 -13.22
CA VAL A 148 0.74 -10.05 -14.41
C VAL A 148 1.07 -9.28 -15.69
N HIS A 149 0.92 -7.95 -15.67
CA HIS A 149 1.23 -7.11 -16.82
C HIS A 149 2.73 -7.07 -17.14
N ALA A 150 3.60 -7.09 -16.14
CA ALA A 150 5.04 -7.20 -16.34
C ALA A 150 5.44 -8.52 -17.02
N VAL A 151 4.92 -9.64 -16.53
CA VAL A 151 5.14 -10.97 -17.11
C VAL A 151 4.62 -11.05 -18.55
N LYS A 152 3.41 -10.53 -18.80
CA LYS A 152 2.84 -10.49 -20.17
C LYS A 152 3.70 -9.66 -21.11
N ALA A 153 4.19 -8.49 -20.68
CA ALA A 153 5.07 -7.65 -21.51
C ALA A 153 6.38 -8.36 -21.85
N ILE A 154 6.98 -9.09 -20.92
CA ILE A 154 8.20 -9.89 -21.14
C ILE A 154 7.94 -10.96 -22.21
N ARG A 155 6.84 -11.73 -22.07
CA ARG A 155 6.48 -12.79 -23.05
C ARG A 155 6.19 -12.23 -24.44
N GLU A 156 5.49 -11.10 -24.54
CA GLU A 156 5.20 -10.40 -25.79
C GLU A 156 6.47 -9.91 -26.50
N ALA A 157 7.50 -9.56 -25.74
CA ALA A 157 8.80 -9.22 -26.27
C ALA A 157 9.62 -10.45 -26.73
N GLY A 158 9.04 -11.65 -26.68
CA GLY A 158 9.70 -12.90 -27.11
C GLY A 158 10.74 -13.42 -26.13
N LYS A 159 10.76 -12.92 -24.89
CA LYS A 159 11.70 -13.29 -23.83
C LYS A 159 11.06 -14.33 -22.90
N ASP A 160 11.88 -15.06 -22.14
CA ASP A 160 11.40 -15.97 -21.10
C ASP A 160 11.02 -15.17 -19.85
N ALA A 161 9.77 -15.28 -19.43
CA ALA A 161 9.25 -14.62 -18.25
C ALA A 161 9.25 -15.56 -17.03
N ILE A 162 10.03 -15.19 -16.03
CA ILE A 162 10.17 -15.92 -14.78
C ILE A 162 9.52 -15.08 -13.68
N LEU A 163 8.69 -15.71 -12.84
CA LEU A 163 8.08 -15.04 -11.69
C LEU A 163 8.57 -15.69 -10.40
N ILE A 164 8.94 -14.87 -9.42
CA ILE A 164 9.14 -15.33 -8.03
C ILE A 164 8.03 -14.72 -7.18
N ASN A 165 7.16 -15.57 -6.64
CA ASN A 165 6.07 -15.12 -5.75
C ASN A 165 5.69 -16.26 -4.79
N ASN A 166 5.45 -15.94 -3.52
CA ASN A 166 5.07 -16.92 -2.50
C ASN A 166 3.59 -16.84 -2.10
N ASN A 167 2.75 -16.25 -2.95
CA ASN A 167 1.30 -16.29 -2.81
C ASN A 167 0.70 -17.28 -3.82
N PRO A 168 0.18 -18.45 -3.38
CA PRO A 168 -0.35 -19.46 -4.30
C PRO A 168 -1.76 -19.13 -4.82
N GLU A 169 -2.45 -18.15 -4.24
CA GLU A 169 -3.85 -17.82 -4.56
C GLU A 169 -3.96 -16.43 -5.21
N THR A 170 -3.28 -16.24 -6.35
CA THR A 170 -3.35 -14.98 -7.08
C THR A 170 -3.10 -15.20 -8.58
N VAL A 171 -3.55 -14.26 -9.42
CA VAL A 171 -3.52 -14.41 -10.88
C VAL A 171 -2.10 -14.52 -11.44
N SER A 172 -1.11 -13.83 -10.85
CA SER A 172 0.28 -13.91 -11.32
C SER A 172 0.87 -15.32 -11.15
N THR A 173 0.33 -16.11 -10.23
CA THR A 173 0.75 -17.49 -9.96
C THR A 173 -0.11 -18.54 -10.65
N ASP A 174 -1.00 -18.15 -11.56
CA ASP A 174 -1.70 -19.09 -12.43
C ASP A 174 -0.72 -19.76 -13.43
N PHE A 175 -0.99 -21.02 -13.75
CA PHE A 175 -0.07 -21.89 -14.52
C PHE A 175 0.27 -21.40 -15.92
N ASP A 176 -0.55 -20.54 -16.51
CA ASP A 176 -0.39 -20.00 -17.85
C ASP A 176 0.16 -18.56 -17.89
N THR A 177 0.37 -17.94 -16.73
CA THR A 177 0.81 -16.55 -16.64
C THR A 177 2.29 -16.41 -17.00
N SER A 178 3.19 -17.15 -16.36
CA SER A 178 4.63 -17.09 -16.59
C SER A 178 5.16 -18.37 -17.24
N ASP A 179 6.34 -18.31 -17.84
CA ASP A 179 7.01 -19.50 -18.38
C ASP A 179 7.59 -20.38 -17.26
N ARG A 180 7.96 -19.76 -16.13
CA ARG A 180 8.39 -20.43 -14.89
C ARG A 180 7.99 -19.61 -13.67
N LEU A 181 7.49 -20.30 -12.64
CA LEU A 181 7.09 -19.73 -11.36
C LEU A 181 7.83 -20.41 -10.23
N TYR A 182 8.42 -19.61 -9.35
CA TYR A 182 9.04 -20.05 -8.10
C TYR A 182 8.22 -19.62 -6.91
N PHE A 183 7.75 -20.60 -6.12
CA PHE A 183 7.05 -20.40 -4.85
C PHE A 183 8.04 -20.29 -3.68
N ASP A 184 8.93 -19.32 -3.75
CA ASP A 184 9.95 -19.14 -2.74
C ASP A 184 9.78 -17.79 -2.02
N PRO A 185 10.30 -17.67 -0.79
CA PRO A 185 10.28 -16.41 -0.05
C PRO A 185 10.94 -15.27 -0.84
N LEU A 186 10.32 -14.09 -0.79
CA LEU A 186 10.83 -12.88 -1.44
C LEU A 186 11.93 -12.23 -0.60
N THR A 187 13.01 -12.96 -0.35
CA THR A 187 14.18 -12.50 0.40
C THR A 187 15.41 -12.50 -0.50
N LEU A 188 16.43 -11.73 -0.12
CA LEU A 188 17.66 -11.60 -0.88
C LEU A 188 18.32 -12.96 -1.17
N GLU A 189 18.33 -13.87 -0.20
CA GLU A 189 18.90 -15.22 -0.34
C GLU A 189 18.21 -16.01 -1.45
N TYR A 190 16.89 -16.23 -1.32
CA TYR A 190 16.14 -17.05 -2.28
C TYR A 190 16.12 -16.45 -3.68
N VAL A 191 15.91 -15.13 -3.77
CA VAL A 191 15.95 -14.43 -5.05
C VAL A 191 17.33 -14.58 -5.71
N SER A 192 18.43 -14.42 -4.96
CA SER A 192 19.78 -14.58 -5.48
C SER A 192 20.04 -15.98 -6.03
N GLU A 193 19.63 -17.02 -5.31
CA GLU A 193 19.81 -18.42 -5.75
C GLU A 193 19.01 -18.73 -7.04
N ILE A 194 17.80 -18.19 -7.16
CA ILE A 194 16.99 -18.35 -8.38
C ILE A 194 17.63 -17.61 -9.56
N LEU A 195 18.11 -16.38 -9.34
CA LEU A 195 18.80 -15.60 -10.37
C LEU A 195 20.05 -16.32 -10.90
N LEU A 196 20.85 -16.91 -10.01
CA LEU A 196 22.01 -17.74 -10.34
C LEU A 196 21.57 -18.98 -11.13
N ARG A 197 20.58 -19.71 -10.63
CA ARG A 197 20.11 -20.96 -11.23
C ARG A 197 19.50 -20.74 -12.61
N GLU A 198 18.75 -19.66 -12.80
CA GLU A 198 18.17 -19.29 -14.08
C GLU A 198 19.16 -18.60 -15.01
N GLN A 199 20.35 -18.21 -14.54
CA GLN A 199 21.27 -17.35 -15.28
C GLN A 199 20.50 -16.16 -15.88
N ALA A 200 19.80 -15.43 -15.01
CA ALA A 200 18.92 -14.35 -15.42
C ALA A 200 19.72 -13.18 -16.03
N HIS A 201 19.16 -12.56 -17.08
CA HIS A 201 19.75 -11.39 -17.73
C HIS A 201 19.26 -10.08 -17.10
N GLY A 202 18.10 -10.12 -16.43
CA GLY A 202 17.53 -8.95 -15.77
C GLY A 202 16.45 -9.28 -14.78
N ILE A 203 16.25 -8.36 -13.83
CA ILE A 203 15.21 -8.45 -12.81
C ILE A 203 14.38 -7.17 -12.75
N LEU A 204 13.05 -7.32 -12.63
CA LEU A 204 12.06 -6.25 -12.51
C LEU A 204 11.51 -6.21 -11.09
N LEU A 205 11.70 -5.09 -10.38
CA LEU A 205 11.33 -4.92 -8.97
C LEU A 205 10.16 -3.96 -8.77
N GLN A 206 9.79 -3.14 -9.76
CA GLN A 206 8.85 -2.03 -9.60
C GLN A 206 7.36 -2.43 -9.58
N PHE A 207 7.03 -3.70 -9.84
CA PHE A 207 5.62 -4.14 -9.99
C PHE A 207 5.07 -4.85 -8.76
N GLY A 208 5.92 -5.49 -7.96
CA GLY A 208 5.52 -6.24 -6.76
C GLY A 208 5.37 -5.40 -5.48
N GLY A 209 5.15 -4.10 -5.61
CA GLY A 209 4.96 -3.19 -4.49
C GLY A 209 6.19 -3.04 -3.60
N GLN A 210 5.96 -2.66 -2.34
CA GLN A 210 7.05 -2.36 -1.41
C GLN A 210 7.91 -3.59 -1.11
N THR A 211 7.34 -4.80 -1.08
CA THR A 211 8.09 -6.04 -0.84
C THR A 211 9.18 -6.25 -1.90
N ALA A 212 8.85 -6.03 -3.17
CA ALA A 212 9.81 -6.19 -4.26
C ALA A 212 10.83 -5.05 -4.29
N ILE A 213 10.38 -3.80 -4.15
CA ILE A 213 11.28 -2.63 -4.27
C ILE A 213 12.32 -2.59 -3.13
N ASN A 214 11.99 -3.10 -1.94
CA ASN A 214 12.93 -3.20 -0.82
C ASN A 214 14.13 -4.12 -1.11
N LEU A 215 14.05 -4.97 -2.13
CA LEU A 215 15.18 -5.80 -2.58
C LEU A 215 16.16 -5.03 -3.46
N ALA A 216 15.83 -3.83 -3.97
CA ALA A 216 16.63 -3.12 -4.96
C ALA A 216 18.07 -2.85 -4.47
N LEU A 217 18.24 -2.07 -3.41
CA LEU A 217 19.56 -1.74 -2.86
C LEU A 217 20.34 -2.96 -2.33
N PRO A 218 19.72 -3.89 -1.57
CA PRO A 218 20.40 -5.11 -1.16
C PRO A 218 20.87 -5.96 -2.34
N LEU A 219 20.04 -6.09 -3.38
CA LEU A 219 20.37 -6.88 -4.57
C LEU A 219 21.46 -6.22 -5.40
N GLU A 220 21.42 -4.90 -5.59
CA GLU A 220 22.48 -4.16 -6.29
C GLU A 220 23.86 -4.43 -5.69
N LYS A 221 23.96 -4.38 -4.36
CA LYS A 221 25.19 -4.72 -3.62
C LYS A 221 25.62 -6.17 -3.80
N ARG A 222 24.70 -7.05 -4.19
CA ARG A 222 24.94 -8.48 -4.37
C ARG A 222 25.27 -8.84 -5.83
N LEU A 223 24.94 -7.99 -6.81
CA LEU A 223 25.16 -8.27 -8.23
C LEU A 223 26.59 -8.76 -8.56
N PRO A 224 27.68 -8.20 -7.97
CA PRO A 224 29.02 -8.69 -8.23
C PRO A 224 29.25 -10.16 -7.84
N ASP A 225 28.54 -10.65 -6.80
CA ASP A 225 28.62 -12.05 -6.34
C ASP A 225 27.77 -12.98 -7.23
N LEU A 226 26.83 -12.42 -8.00
CA LEU A 226 25.89 -13.15 -8.87
C LEU A 226 26.33 -13.20 -10.32
N ALA A 227 27.40 -12.50 -10.70
CA ALA A 227 27.98 -12.55 -12.04
C ALA A 227 28.62 -13.92 -12.29
N VAL A 228 27.93 -14.78 -13.03
CA VAL A 228 28.40 -16.13 -13.37
C VAL A 228 28.56 -16.26 -14.88
N ASN A 229 29.67 -16.82 -15.32
CA ASN A 229 29.95 -17.13 -16.74
C ASN A 229 29.87 -15.93 -17.70
N GLY A 230 30.18 -14.72 -17.25
CA GLY A 230 30.16 -13.53 -18.10
C GLY A 230 28.76 -13.00 -18.42
N LEU A 231 27.74 -13.44 -17.70
CA LEU A 231 26.40 -12.87 -17.75
C LEU A 231 26.32 -11.66 -16.81
N ASP A 232 26.05 -10.49 -17.37
CA ASP A 232 25.78 -9.28 -16.60
C ASP A 232 24.28 -9.25 -16.25
N LEU A 233 23.96 -9.65 -15.02
CA LEU A 233 22.61 -9.47 -14.46
C LEU A 233 22.37 -7.99 -14.18
N VAL A 234 21.26 -7.44 -14.66
CA VAL A 234 20.91 -6.02 -14.50
C VAL A 234 19.57 -5.88 -13.77
N ILE A 235 19.49 -4.93 -12.84
CA ILE A 235 18.20 -4.45 -12.34
C ILE A 235 17.61 -3.55 -13.42
N LYS A 236 16.45 -3.94 -13.95
CA LYS A 236 15.77 -3.24 -15.05
C LYS A 236 14.85 -2.16 -14.50
N GLY A 237 14.73 -1.06 -15.23
CA GLY A 237 13.88 0.08 -14.87
C GLY A 237 14.64 1.18 -14.15
N THR A 238 13.99 1.83 -13.19
CA THR A 238 14.58 2.93 -12.41
C THR A 238 15.81 2.45 -11.64
N SER A 239 16.89 3.25 -11.67
CA SER A 239 18.13 2.92 -10.97
C SER A 239 17.93 2.84 -9.46
N CYS A 240 18.74 2.03 -8.78
CA CYS A 240 18.67 1.92 -7.32
C CYS A 240 18.99 3.24 -6.63
N ASP A 241 19.88 4.06 -7.19
CA ASP A 241 20.18 5.39 -6.66
C ASP A 241 18.96 6.33 -6.73
N ALA A 242 18.21 6.31 -7.84
CA ALA A 242 16.98 7.09 -7.98
C ALA A 242 15.84 6.58 -7.06
N ILE A 243 15.77 5.26 -6.85
CA ILE A 243 14.84 4.67 -5.88
C ILE A 243 15.18 5.13 -4.46
N ASP A 244 16.45 5.17 -4.10
CA ASP A 244 16.93 5.66 -2.82
C ASP A 244 16.68 7.16 -2.66
N GLU A 245 17.00 7.98 -3.69
CA GLU A 245 16.75 9.43 -3.68
C GLU A 245 15.27 9.77 -3.49
N ALA A 246 14.36 8.99 -4.08
CA ALA A 246 12.92 9.16 -3.90
C ALA A 246 12.42 8.72 -2.51
N SER A 247 13.11 7.78 -1.86
CA SER A 247 12.68 7.14 -0.61
C SER A 247 13.32 7.74 0.63
N ASP A 248 14.55 8.23 0.51
CA ASP A 248 15.28 8.88 1.60
C ASP A 248 14.80 10.33 1.75
N ARG A 249 14.38 10.69 2.96
CA ARG A 249 13.80 12.01 3.25
C ARG A 249 14.75 13.16 2.93
N GLU A 250 15.99 13.08 3.37
CA GLU A 250 16.97 14.17 3.20
C GLU A 250 17.38 14.33 1.74
N ARG A 251 17.56 13.21 1.04
CA ARG A 251 17.87 13.20 -0.40
C ARG A 251 16.71 13.79 -1.20
N PHE A 252 15.47 13.37 -0.89
CA PHE A 252 14.30 13.86 -1.60
C PHE A 252 14.01 15.35 -1.30
N GLU A 253 14.23 15.83 -0.07
CA GLU A 253 14.15 17.27 0.23
C GLU A 253 15.18 18.09 -0.54
N ALA A 254 16.41 17.57 -0.68
CA ALA A 254 17.43 18.22 -1.51
C ALA A 254 17.02 18.22 -2.99
N PHE A 255 16.43 17.15 -3.49
CA PHE A 255 15.85 17.08 -4.83
C PHE A 255 14.73 18.12 -5.00
N ALA A 256 13.76 18.15 -4.08
CA ALA A 256 12.62 19.06 -4.12
C ALA A 256 13.07 20.54 -4.18
N ARG A 257 14.07 20.91 -3.35
CA ARG A 257 14.65 22.27 -3.37
C ARG A 257 15.33 22.61 -4.70
N ARG A 258 16.03 21.65 -5.34
CA ARG A 258 16.65 21.87 -6.66
C ARG A 258 15.64 22.13 -7.77
N HIS A 259 14.42 21.61 -7.62
CA HIS A 259 13.36 21.67 -8.63
C HIS A 259 12.20 22.61 -8.25
N ASP A 260 12.38 23.46 -7.24
CA ASP A 260 11.36 24.40 -6.73
C ASP A 260 10.02 23.72 -6.39
N LEU A 261 10.10 22.51 -5.81
CA LEU A 261 8.96 21.76 -5.34
C LEU A 261 8.77 22.02 -3.84
N ARG A 262 7.53 22.30 -3.44
CA ARG A 262 7.20 22.51 -2.03
C ARG A 262 6.88 21.19 -1.34
N MET A 263 7.40 20.99 -0.14
CA MET A 263 7.09 19.88 0.75
C MET A 263 6.61 20.40 2.10
N PRO A 264 5.81 19.62 2.87
CA PRO A 264 5.56 19.94 4.27
C PRO A 264 6.87 20.04 5.04
N ARG A 265 6.95 20.97 6.00
CA ARG A 265 8.12 21.02 6.92
C ARG A 265 8.21 19.71 7.68
N GLY A 266 9.41 19.20 7.86
CA GLY A 266 9.60 17.93 8.55
C GLY A 266 10.97 17.79 9.13
N ALA A 267 11.09 16.88 10.08
CA ALA A 267 12.36 16.52 10.71
C ALA A 267 12.38 15.02 11.04
N THR A 268 13.58 14.51 11.27
CA THR A 268 13.82 13.11 11.61
C THR A 268 14.41 13.03 13.01
N GLY A 269 13.92 12.12 13.85
CA GLY A 269 14.45 11.91 15.20
C GLY A 269 14.63 10.43 15.53
N THR A 270 15.67 10.11 16.27
CA THR A 270 15.99 8.77 16.76
C THR A 270 15.81 8.64 18.27
N SER A 271 15.58 9.75 18.96
CA SER A 271 15.34 9.83 20.40
C SER A 271 14.06 10.63 20.70
N ALA A 272 13.53 10.45 21.90
CA ALA A 272 12.39 11.24 22.37
C ALA A 272 12.68 12.75 22.42
N ASP A 273 13.92 13.12 22.72
CA ASP A 273 14.32 14.52 22.80
C ASP A 273 14.46 15.15 21.41
N ASP A 274 14.97 14.42 20.41
CA ASP A 274 14.99 14.87 19.00
C ASP A 274 13.57 15.14 18.51
N LEU A 275 12.63 14.21 18.80
CA LEU A 275 11.23 14.34 18.38
C LEU A 275 10.51 15.51 19.06
N ARG A 276 10.79 15.77 20.35
CA ARG A 276 10.25 16.96 21.03
C ARG A 276 10.78 18.25 20.42
N ALA A 277 12.08 18.31 20.12
CA ALA A 277 12.68 19.47 19.48
C ALA A 277 12.10 19.69 18.08
N ALA A 278 11.92 18.63 17.29
CA ALA A 278 11.28 18.71 15.98
C ALA A 278 9.84 19.24 16.06
N VAL A 279 9.03 18.75 17.01
CA VAL A 279 7.65 19.22 17.20
C VAL A 279 7.61 20.67 17.71
N GLU A 280 8.56 21.09 18.54
CA GLU A 280 8.67 22.50 19.00
C GLU A 280 8.98 23.45 17.85
N GLU A 281 9.83 23.02 16.89
CA GLU A 281 10.18 23.81 15.69
C GLU A 281 9.04 23.87 14.68
N ILE A 282 8.37 22.73 14.42
CA ILE A 282 7.31 22.63 13.40
C ILE A 282 6.00 23.25 13.92
N GLY A 283 5.65 22.98 15.19
CA GLY A 283 4.37 23.35 15.79
C GLY A 283 3.26 22.32 15.55
N PHE A 284 2.30 22.22 16.48
CA PHE A 284 1.13 21.36 16.32
C PHE A 284 0.11 21.94 15.32
N PRO A 285 -0.65 21.10 14.61
CA PRO A 285 -0.62 19.63 14.61
C PRO A 285 0.54 19.07 13.76
N VAL A 286 1.03 17.89 14.15
CA VAL A 286 2.07 17.16 13.42
C VAL A 286 1.62 15.75 13.10
N LEU A 287 2.15 15.19 12.01
CA LEU A 287 2.06 13.78 11.66
C LEU A 287 3.37 13.09 12.05
N ILE A 288 3.30 12.10 12.95
CA ILE A 288 4.47 11.26 13.26
C ILE A 288 4.33 9.93 12.54
N ARG A 289 5.43 9.49 11.91
CA ARG A 289 5.46 8.21 11.20
C ARG A 289 6.79 7.50 11.37
N PRO A 290 6.79 6.17 11.58
CA PRO A 290 8.01 5.38 11.51
C PRO A 290 8.54 5.38 10.07
N SER A 291 9.87 5.39 9.92
CA SER A 291 10.50 5.20 8.62
C SER A 291 10.26 3.76 8.13
N TYR A 292 10.02 3.60 6.84
CA TYR A 292 9.89 2.29 6.17
C TYR A 292 8.74 1.39 6.65
N VAL A 293 7.58 1.98 6.97
CA VAL A 293 6.37 1.21 7.32
C VAL A 293 5.49 0.96 6.11
N LEU A 294 4.77 -0.17 6.15
CA LEU A 294 3.80 -0.54 5.13
C LEU A 294 2.38 -0.14 5.59
N GLY A 295 1.62 0.54 4.70
CA GLY A 295 0.22 0.88 4.96
C GLY A 295 0.04 1.85 6.11
N GLY A 296 1.00 2.73 6.38
CA GLY A 296 0.91 3.76 7.42
C GLY A 296 0.91 3.25 8.86
N ARG A 297 1.34 2.01 9.10
CA ARG A 297 1.33 1.41 10.44
C ARG A 297 2.11 2.24 11.45
N GLY A 298 1.46 2.56 12.57
CA GLY A 298 2.05 3.37 13.63
C GLY A 298 2.17 4.85 13.30
N MET A 299 1.51 5.32 12.24
CA MET A 299 1.38 6.76 11.95
C MET A 299 0.26 7.35 12.80
N GLU A 300 0.52 8.52 13.39
CA GLU A 300 -0.47 9.25 14.20
C GLU A 300 -0.41 10.76 13.95
N ILE A 301 -1.59 11.39 13.94
CA ILE A 301 -1.71 12.86 13.94
C ILE A 301 -1.81 13.32 15.38
N LEU A 302 -0.85 14.13 15.81
CA LEU A 302 -0.76 14.65 17.17
C LEU A 302 -1.04 16.15 17.16
N SER A 303 -2.00 16.56 18.02
CA SER A 303 -2.49 17.94 18.07
C SER A 303 -2.04 18.72 19.30
N ASN A 304 -1.38 18.06 20.25
CA ASN A 304 -0.92 18.70 21.49
C ASN A 304 0.15 17.86 22.19
N GLN A 305 0.81 18.49 23.19
CA GLN A 305 1.88 17.89 23.97
C GLN A 305 1.47 16.60 24.70
N GLN A 306 0.23 16.51 25.20
CA GLN A 306 -0.24 15.33 25.93
C GLN A 306 -0.30 14.10 25.01
N GLN A 307 -0.71 14.28 23.76
CA GLN A 307 -0.73 13.21 22.75
C GLN A 307 0.69 12.81 22.37
N LEU A 308 1.61 13.77 22.19
CA LEU A 308 3.03 13.49 21.94
C LEU A 308 3.66 12.66 23.06
N ASP A 309 3.45 13.05 24.33
CA ASP A 309 3.97 12.31 25.47
C ASP A 309 3.34 10.91 25.61
N GLY A 310 2.09 10.74 25.18
CA GLY A 310 1.43 9.44 25.06
C GLY A 310 2.12 8.55 24.03
N TYR A 311 2.25 9.06 22.81
CA TYR A 311 2.91 8.36 21.71
C TYR A 311 4.34 7.93 22.05
N LEU A 312 5.16 8.85 22.60
CA LEU A 312 6.55 8.57 22.96
C LEU A 312 6.73 7.50 24.05
N ARG A 313 5.71 7.26 24.89
CA ARG A 313 5.74 6.17 25.90
C ARG A 313 5.57 4.79 25.27
N GLU A 314 4.83 4.71 24.18
CA GLU A 314 4.47 3.45 23.48
C GLU A 314 5.37 3.19 22.28
N ALA A 315 5.98 4.25 21.72
CA ALA A 315 6.82 4.14 20.55
C ALA A 315 8.12 3.39 20.85
N TYR A 316 8.45 2.43 19.98
CA TYR A 316 9.77 1.81 20.00
C TYR A 316 10.76 2.70 19.26
N LEU A 317 11.60 3.38 20.03
CA LEU A 317 12.67 4.24 19.51
C LEU A 317 13.97 3.44 19.41
N ALA A 318 14.57 3.39 18.22
CA ALA A 318 15.86 2.75 18.00
C ALA A 318 16.71 3.59 17.05
N PRO A 319 18.06 3.66 17.27
CA PRO A 319 18.94 4.48 16.44
C PRO A 319 18.91 4.14 14.94
N ASP A 320 18.60 2.89 14.61
CA ASP A 320 18.49 2.38 13.25
C ASP A 320 17.07 2.51 12.65
N LYS A 321 16.11 3.04 13.42
CA LYS A 321 14.70 3.20 13.00
C LYS A 321 14.19 4.59 13.37
N PRO A 322 14.62 5.63 12.65
CA PRO A 322 14.17 6.98 12.94
C PRO A 322 12.67 7.13 12.73
N LEU A 323 12.05 8.02 13.52
CA LEU A 323 10.71 8.52 13.28
C LEU A 323 10.79 9.84 12.51
N LEU A 324 9.85 10.02 11.60
CA LEU A 324 9.65 11.27 10.87
C LEU A 324 8.55 12.07 11.56
N VAL A 325 8.75 13.36 11.68
CA VAL A 325 7.75 14.33 12.16
C VAL A 325 7.51 15.31 11.03
N ASP A 326 6.31 15.32 10.50
CA ASP A 326 5.91 16.22 9.41
C ASP A 326 4.84 17.19 9.89
N GLU A 327 4.84 18.42 9.35
CA GLU A 327 3.75 19.37 9.47
C GLU A 327 2.47 18.73 8.92
N TYR A 328 1.39 18.73 9.71
CA TYR A 328 0.11 18.23 9.26
C TYR A 328 -0.65 19.32 8.50
N LEU A 329 -0.93 19.09 7.23
CA LEU A 329 -1.67 19.98 6.36
C LEU A 329 -3.18 19.80 6.58
N GLY A 330 -3.72 20.42 7.60
CA GLY A 330 -5.16 20.36 7.90
C GLY A 330 -6.00 20.93 6.75
N HIS A 331 -7.17 20.33 6.48
CA HIS A 331 -8.11 20.71 5.41
C HIS A 331 -7.53 20.71 3.99
N ALA A 332 -6.36 20.13 3.78
CA ALA A 332 -5.80 19.98 2.45
C ALA A 332 -6.55 18.91 1.65
N THR A 333 -6.66 19.11 0.34
CA THR A 333 -7.16 18.09 -0.59
C THR A 333 -5.99 17.24 -1.06
N GLU A 334 -6.06 15.95 -0.83
CA GLU A 334 -5.05 15.01 -1.33
C GLU A 334 -5.32 14.62 -2.78
N ILE A 335 -4.25 14.51 -3.54
CA ILE A 335 -4.24 14.14 -4.95
C ILE A 335 -3.23 13.03 -5.16
N ASP A 336 -3.68 11.92 -5.74
CA ASP A 336 -2.80 10.87 -6.23
C ASP A 336 -2.58 10.99 -7.74
N VAL A 337 -1.34 10.82 -8.19
CA VAL A 337 -1.01 10.80 -9.61
C VAL A 337 -0.23 9.53 -9.92
N ASP A 338 -0.77 8.72 -10.83
CA ASP A 338 -0.02 7.60 -11.41
C ASP A 338 0.48 7.96 -12.80
N ALA A 339 1.76 7.67 -13.03
CA ALA A 339 2.43 8.00 -14.28
C ALA A 339 3.44 6.90 -14.69
N ALA A 340 3.87 6.97 -15.94
CA ALA A 340 4.98 6.18 -16.47
C ALA A 340 6.01 7.11 -17.13
N SER A 341 7.29 6.79 -16.97
CA SER A 341 8.39 7.54 -17.59
C SER A 341 9.41 6.57 -18.21
N ASP A 342 10.00 6.97 -19.33
CA ASP A 342 11.13 6.26 -19.95
C ASP A 342 12.49 6.99 -19.74
N GLY A 343 12.48 8.05 -18.91
CA GLY A 343 13.63 8.91 -18.63
C GLY A 343 13.73 10.13 -19.54
N ASP A 344 13.10 10.11 -20.71
CA ASP A 344 13.05 11.20 -21.68
C ASP A 344 11.67 11.84 -21.75
N GLU A 345 10.62 11.05 -21.58
CA GLU A 345 9.22 11.49 -21.60
C GLU A 345 8.44 10.92 -20.40
N VAL A 346 7.37 11.65 -20.02
CA VAL A 346 6.44 11.23 -18.95
C VAL A 346 5.02 11.18 -19.47
N LEU A 347 4.40 10.04 -19.32
CA LEU A 347 2.97 9.82 -19.53
C LEU A 347 2.24 9.89 -18.19
N VAL A 348 1.53 10.97 -17.92
CA VAL A 348 0.64 11.08 -16.75
C VAL A 348 -0.59 10.21 -17.01
N GLY A 349 -0.78 9.15 -16.25
CA GLY A 349 -1.89 8.21 -16.37
C GLY A 349 -3.23 8.82 -15.95
N ALA A 350 -3.31 9.33 -14.75
CA ALA A 350 -4.45 10.12 -14.25
C ALA A 350 -4.03 10.97 -13.05
N ILE A 351 -4.80 12.05 -12.83
CA ILE A 351 -4.78 12.87 -11.61
C ILE A 351 -6.08 12.53 -10.88
N MET A 352 -5.97 11.99 -9.68
CA MET A 352 -7.08 11.50 -8.86
C MET A 352 -7.31 12.43 -7.68
N GLU A 353 -8.52 12.95 -7.56
CA GLU A 353 -8.93 13.74 -6.40
C GLU A 353 -9.48 12.82 -5.32
N HIS A 354 -9.00 12.94 -4.08
CA HIS A 354 -9.55 12.26 -2.92
C HIS A 354 -10.74 13.03 -2.35
N LEU A 355 -11.77 12.30 -1.95
CA LEU A 355 -12.93 12.86 -1.27
C LEU A 355 -12.63 13.19 0.21
N GLU A 356 -11.78 12.39 0.83
CA GLU A 356 -11.30 12.55 2.18
C GLU A 356 -10.23 13.65 2.26
N GLU A 357 -10.00 14.18 3.47
CA GLU A 357 -8.95 15.17 3.73
C GLU A 357 -7.56 14.51 3.70
N ALA A 358 -6.51 15.29 3.42
CA ALA A 358 -5.14 14.83 3.48
C ALA A 358 -4.77 14.26 4.87
N GLY A 359 -3.90 13.25 4.89
CA GLY A 359 -3.54 12.49 6.08
C GLY A 359 -4.37 11.23 6.31
N ILE A 360 -5.33 10.93 5.41
CA ILE A 360 -5.98 9.63 5.34
C ILE A 360 -5.24 8.80 4.30
N HIS A 361 -4.94 7.53 4.64
CA HIS A 361 -4.22 6.65 3.73
C HIS A 361 -4.97 6.51 2.39
N SER A 362 -4.26 6.66 1.26
CA SER A 362 -4.86 6.65 -0.10
C SER A 362 -5.67 5.39 -0.41
N GLY A 363 -5.31 4.24 0.19
CA GLY A 363 -6.09 2.99 0.10
C GLY A 363 -7.46 3.08 0.77
N ASP A 364 -7.62 3.95 1.76
CA ASP A 364 -8.86 4.17 2.52
C ASP A 364 -9.67 5.36 2.00
N SER A 365 -9.18 6.04 0.97
CA SER A 365 -9.83 7.22 0.39
C SER A 365 -10.67 6.86 -0.83
N THR A 366 -11.80 7.55 -0.98
CA THR A 366 -12.61 7.55 -2.18
C THR A 366 -11.98 8.48 -3.21
N CYS A 367 -11.71 7.99 -4.42
CA CYS A 367 -11.02 8.76 -5.45
C CYS A 367 -11.86 8.95 -6.69
N PHE A 368 -11.74 10.13 -7.32
CA PHE A 368 -12.42 10.50 -8.56
C PHE A 368 -11.44 10.68 -9.72
N ILE A 369 -11.78 10.14 -10.87
CA ILE A 369 -11.14 10.42 -12.17
C ILE A 369 -12.25 10.78 -13.18
N PRO A 370 -12.17 11.96 -13.83
CA PRO A 370 -11.25 13.07 -13.56
C PRO A 370 -11.53 13.74 -12.22
N ALA A 371 -10.59 14.52 -11.72
CA ALA A 371 -10.80 15.41 -10.57
C ALA A 371 -12.00 16.32 -10.79
N GLN A 372 -12.83 16.52 -9.76
CA GLN A 372 -14.12 17.19 -9.88
C GLN A 372 -14.07 18.67 -9.41
N ASN A 373 -13.27 18.95 -8.38
CA ASN A 373 -13.27 20.25 -7.69
C ASN A 373 -11.92 20.97 -7.78
N ILE A 374 -10.99 20.49 -8.61
CA ILE A 374 -9.66 21.07 -8.75
C ILE A 374 -9.66 22.03 -9.96
N PRO A 375 -9.24 23.30 -9.78
CA PRO A 375 -9.12 24.26 -10.87
C PRO A 375 -8.17 23.79 -11.98
N GLY A 376 -8.44 24.18 -13.23
CA GLY A 376 -7.68 23.72 -14.39
C GLY A 376 -6.19 24.09 -14.34
N ASP A 377 -5.87 25.31 -13.88
CA ASP A 377 -4.49 25.77 -13.70
C ASP A 377 -3.73 24.95 -12.63
N MET A 378 -4.42 24.51 -11.58
CA MET A 378 -3.84 23.62 -10.57
C MET A 378 -3.60 22.23 -11.16
N LEU A 379 -4.52 21.70 -11.98
CA LEU A 379 -4.31 20.41 -12.68
C LEU A 379 -3.10 20.49 -13.63
N GLU A 380 -2.90 21.60 -14.32
CA GLU A 380 -1.73 21.84 -15.16
C GLU A 380 -0.44 21.86 -14.32
N ARG A 381 -0.43 22.56 -13.18
CA ARG A 381 0.71 22.57 -12.24
C ARG A 381 1.05 21.17 -11.72
N ILE A 382 0.05 20.38 -11.35
CA ILE A 382 0.24 18.99 -10.91
C ILE A 382 0.89 18.16 -12.03
N ALA A 383 0.38 18.27 -13.26
CA ALA A 383 0.93 17.55 -14.40
C ALA A 383 2.38 17.96 -14.72
N GLU A 384 2.71 19.26 -14.64
CA GLU A 384 4.07 19.78 -14.84
C GLU A 384 5.03 19.31 -13.73
N GLN A 385 4.63 19.40 -12.46
CA GLN A 385 5.45 18.89 -11.37
C GLN A 385 5.65 17.37 -11.46
N THR A 386 4.63 16.62 -11.89
CA THR A 386 4.75 15.17 -12.15
C THR A 386 5.82 14.89 -13.21
N LYS A 387 5.85 15.64 -14.30
CA LYS A 387 6.89 15.53 -15.34
C LYS A 387 8.26 15.90 -14.79
N THR A 388 8.36 17.01 -14.07
CA THR A 388 9.61 17.48 -13.44
C THR A 388 10.21 16.40 -12.54
N ILE A 389 9.39 15.74 -11.71
CA ILE A 389 9.82 14.69 -10.81
C ILE A 389 10.24 13.44 -11.59
N GLY A 390 9.43 12.99 -12.55
CA GLY A 390 9.72 11.79 -13.35
C GLY A 390 11.03 11.91 -14.13
N LEU A 391 11.26 13.05 -14.78
CA LEU A 391 12.48 13.34 -15.55
C LEU A 391 13.68 13.63 -14.64
N GLY A 392 13.50 14.41 -13.58
CA GLY A 392 14.57 14.77 -12.64
C GLY A 392 15.16 13.56 -11.91
N LEU A 393 14.33 12.62 -11.48
CA LEU A 393 14.74 11.33 -10.90
C LEU A 393 15.11 10.30 -11.97
N LYS A 394 14.98 10.60 -13.26
CA LYS A 394 15.24 9.67 -14.38
C LYS A 394 14.49 8.34 -14.21
N ILE A 395 13.24 8.41 -13.83
CA ILE A 395 12.41 7.23 -13.62
C ILE A 395 12.23 6.47 -14.94
N GLN A 396 12.38 5.15 -14.88
CA GLN A 396 12.11 4.24 -15.99
C GLN A 396 11.11 3.18 -15.56
N GLY A 397 9.86 3.35 -15.92
CA GLY A 397 8.75 2.49 -15.54
C GLY A 397 7.61 3.27 -14.88
N CYS A 398 6.88 2.61 -13.99
CA CYS A 398 5.75 3.19 -13.27
C CYS A 398 6.20 3.98 -12.05
N PHE A 399 5.49 5.07 -11.75
CA PHE A 399 5.65 5.80 -10.49
C PHE A 399 4.35 6.47 -10.06
N ASN A 400 4.25 6.72 -8.76
CA ASN A 400 3.13 7.38 -8.12
C ASN A 400 3.64 8.58 -7.33
N ILE A 401 2.88 9.67 -7.35
CA ILE A 401 3.14 10.85 -6.53
C ILE A 401 1.88 11.17 -5.75
N GLN A 402 2.05 11.41 -4.46
CA GLN A 402 1.01 11.99 -3.61
C GLN A 402 1.27 13.48 -3.43
N PHE A 403 0.26 14.28 -3.76
CA PHE A 403 0.25 15.73 -3.56
C PHE A 403 -0.81 16.12 -2.54
N ALA A 404 -0.64 17.28 -1.93
CA ALA A 404 -1.68 17.95 -1.16
C ALA A 404 -1.85 19.39 -1.64
N ILE A 405 -3.11 19.84 -1.73
CA ILE A 405 -3.45 21.21 -2.06
C ILE A 405 -4.01 21.88 -0.81
N GLN A 406 -3.37 22.95 -0.34
CA GLN A 406 -3.85 23.76 0.77
C GLN A 406 -3.94 25.23 0.32
N GLY A 407 -5.15 25.73 0.14
CA GLY A 407 -5.37 27.00 -0.53
C GLY A 407 -4.85 26.98 -1.97
N ASP A 408 -3.95 27.90 -2.33
CA ASP A 408 -3.30 27.98 -3.65
C ASP A 408 -1.95 27.23 -3.70
N ASP A 409 -1.55 26.60 -2.60
CA ASP A 409 -0.27 25.93 -2.47
C ASP A 409 -0.38 24.45 -2.80
N LEU A 410 0.56 23.97 -3.62
CA LEU A 410 0.71 22.55 -3.99
C LEU A 410 1.95 21.99 -3.29
N TYR A 411 1.76 20.92 -2.52
CA TYR A 411 2.82 20.21 -1.78
C TYR A 411 3.02 18.81 -2.33
N VAL A 412 4.28 18.37 -2.46
CA VAL A 412 4.63 16.98 -2.71
C VAL A 412 4.75 16.28 -1.35
N LEU A 413 3.96 15.23 -1.13
CA LEU A 413 4.00 14.44 0.12
C LEU A 413 4.98 13.28 0.01
N GLU A 414 4.87 12.49 -1.07
CA GLU A 414 5.80 11.38 -1.33
C GLU A 414 5.84 11.01 -2.82
N VAL A 415 6.95 10.39 -3.21
CA VAL A 415 7.14 9.81 -4.54
C VAL A 415 7.49 8.34 -4.40
N ASN A 416 6.73 7.51 -5.09
CA ASN A 416 6.93 6.07 -5.12
C ASN A 416 7.39 5.64 -6.53
N PRO A 417 8.69 5.36 -6.78
CA PRO A 417 9.20 4.98 -8.10
C PRO A 417 8.86 3.51 -8.44
N ARG A 418 7.60 3.15 -8.30
CA ARG A 418 7.03 1.81 -8.50
C ARG A 418 5.54 1.89 -8.79
N SER A 419 4.96 0.76 -9.23
CA SER A 419 3.50 0.62 -9.34
C SER A 419 2.82 0.93 -8.00
N SER A 420 1.67 1.56 -8.06
CA SER A 420 0.81 1.89 -6.94
C SER A 420 -0.42 1.00 -6.89
N ARG A 421 -1.22 1.14 -5.84
CA ARG A 421 -2.51 0.48 -5.71
C ARG A 421 -3.55 1.00 -6.68
N THR A 422 -3.46 2.27 -7.05
CA THR A 422 -4.42 2.94 -7.91
C THR A 422 -4.20 2.66 -9.40
N VAL A 423 -3.08 2.03 -9.79
CA VAL A 423 -2.80 1.68 -11.20
C VAL A 423 -3.91 0.87 -11.88
N PRO A 424 -4.53 -0.16 -11.26
CA PRO A 424 -5.66 -0.86 -11.88
C PRO A 424 -6.89 0.05 -12.06
N PHE A 425 -7.16 0.92 -11.11
CA PHE A 425 -8.23 1.91 -11.19
C PHE A 425 -7.97 2.91 -12.31
N VAL A 426 -6.76 3.47 -12.38
CA VAL A 426 -6.33 4.37 -13.46
C VAL A 426 -6.50 3.71 -14.83
N ALA A 427 -6.07 2.46 -14.97
CA ALA A 427 -6.18 1.74 -16.24
C ALA A 427 -7.64 1.58 -16.69
N LYS A 428 -8.55 1.27 -15.76
CA LYS A 428 -9.99 1.16 -16.06
C LYS A 428 -10.61 2.51 -16.36
N ALA A 429 -10.29 3.53 -15.57
CA ALA A 429 -10.90 4.85 -15.69
C ALA A 429 -10.41 5.62 -16.93
N SER A 430 -9.14 5.54 -17.27
CA SER A 430 -8.54 6.29 -18.39
C SER A 430 -8.47 5.50 -19.69
N GLY A 431 -8.63 4.17 -19.65
CA GLY A 431 -8.40 3.28 -20.80
C GLY A 431 -6.91 3.09 -21.14
N LEU A 432 -5.98 3.60 -20.29
CA LEU A 432 -4.54 3.45 -20.49
C LEU A 432 -4.04 2.23 -19.70
N PRO A 433 -3.50 1.20 -20.35
CA PRO A 433 -2.93 0.03 -19.66
C PRO A 433 -1.56 0.40 -19.02
N LEU A 434 -1.57 1.29 -18.03
CA LEU A 434 -0.39 1.96 -17.49
C LEU A 434 0.68 0.96 -17.00
N ALA A 435 0.29 -0.10 -16.30
CA ALA A 435 1.23 -1.14 -15.85
C ALA A 435 1.95 -1.82 -17.03
N ARG A 436 1.23 -2.09 -18.13
CA ARG A 436 1.79 -2.72 -19.33
C ARG A 436 2.73 -1.77 -20.09
N ILE A 437 2.34 -0.49 -20.20
CA ILE A 437 3.18 0.56 -20.79
C ILE A 437 4.49 0.67 -19.99
N ALA A 438 4.39 0.78 -18.67
CA ALA A 438 5.54 0.85 -17.78
C ALA A 438 6.42 -0.40 -17.86
N ALA A 439 5.83 -1.60 -17.93
CA ALA A 439 6.58 -2.84 -18.08
C ALA A 439 7.37 -2.89 -19.39
N ARG A 440 6.78 -2.43 -20.50
CA ARG A 440 7.47 -2.33 -21.79
C ARG A 440 8.63 -1.34 -21.73
N ILE A 441 8.48 -0.20 -21.06
CA ILE A 441 9.57 0.74 -20.79
C ILE A 441 10.72 0.02 -20.05
N THR A 442 10.38 -0.66 -18.97
CA THR A 442 11.35 -1.37 -18.12
C THR A 442 12.18 -2.41 -18.87
N ILE A 443 11.61 -3.04 -19.91
CA ILE A 443 12.32 -4.01 -20.76
C ILE A 443 12.95 -3.40 -22.02
N GLY A 444 12.95 -2.06 -22.14
CA GLY A 444 13.67 -1.31 -23.16
C GLY A 444 12.85 -0.81 -24.36
N GLN A 445 11.51 -0.75 -24.24
CA GLN A 445 10.64 -0.16 -25.27
C GLN A 445 10.19 1.23 -24.81
N PRO A 446 10.75 2.34 -25.32
CA PRO A 446 10.42 3.69 -24.89
C PRO A 446 8.99 4.09 -25.30
N LEU A 447 8.45 5.13 -24.67
CA LEU A 447 7.06 5.60 -24.89
C LEU A 447 6.77 5.90 -26.36
N LYS A 448 7.69 6.54 -27.07
CA LYS A 448 7.56 6.89 -28.49
C LYS A 448 7.38 5.69 -29.44
N ASP A 449 7.82 4.50 -29.02
CA ASP A 449 7.77 3.28 -29.82
C ASP A 449 6.57 2.38 -29.41
N GLN A 450 5.69 2.87 -28.52
CA GLN A 450 4.51 2.16 -28.06
C GLN A 450 3.26 2.74 -28.71
N ASP A 451 2.34 1.85 -29.11
CA ASP A 451 0.98 2.24 -29.51
C ASP A 451 0.15 2.49 -28.25
N ILE A 452 0.15 3.76 -27.81
CA ILE A 452 -0.55 4.18 -26.59
C ILE A 452 -1.99 4.54 -26.97
N PRO A 453 -3.00 3.84 -26.43
CA PRO A 453 -4.40 4.11 -26.75
C PRO A 453 -4.78 5.54 -26.32
N ARG A 454 -5.69 6.16 -27.06
CA ARG A 454 -6.27 7.45 -26.67
C ARG A 454 -7.12 7.25 -25.42
N ARG A 455 -7.03 8.21 -24.50
CA ARG A 455 -7.87 8.22 -23.30
C ARG A 455 -9.35 8.17 -23.68
N THR A 456 -10.12 7.32 -23.02
CA THR A 456 -11.57 7.36 -23.07
C THR A 456 -12.02 8.57 -22.23
N SER A 457 -12.75 9.51 -22.85
CA SER A 457 -13.28 10.69 -22.16
C SER A 457 -14.80 10.57 -22.01
N GLY A 458 -15.37 11.23 -21.00
CA GLY A 458 -16.80 11.46 -20.86
C GLY A 458 -17.48 10.73 -19.70
N GLN A 459 -16.75 9.95 -18.91
CA GLN A 459 -17.29 9.37 -17.69
C GLN A 459 -16.49 9.81 -16.46
N VAL A 460 -17.21 10.03 -15.36
CA VAL A 460 -16.62 10.12 -14.02
C VAL A 460 -16.51 8.69 -13.49
N CYS A 461 -15.33 8.36 -13.01
CA CYS A 461 -15.01 7.07 -12.43
C CYS A 461 -14.67 7.26 -10.95
N VAL A 462 -15.21 6.39 -10.11
CA VAL A 462 -15.05 6.45 -8.65
C VAL A 462 -14.49 5.13 -8.16
N LYS A 463 -13.43 5.20 -7.37
CA LYS A 463 -12.94 4.12 -6.52
C LYS A 463 -13.44 4.36 -5.11
N ALA A 464 -14.07 3.38 -4.47
CA ALA A 464 -14.42 3.46 -3.05
C ALA A 464 -13.80 2.29 -2.27
N PRO A 465 -13.26 2.54 -1.06
CA PRO A 465 -12.66 1.49 -0.23
C PRO A 465 -13.71 0.58 0.39
N VAL A 466 -13.32 -0.68 0.64
CA VAL A 466 -14.13 -1.66 1.36
C VAL A 466 -13.47 -1.97 2.71
N PHE A 467 -14.21 -1.76 3.80
CA PHE A 467 -13.71 -1.91 5.15
C PHE A 467 -14.25 -3.15 5.85
N PRO A 468 -13.40 -4.01 6.43
CA PRO A 468 -13.83 -5.18 7.19
C PRO A 468 -14.10 -4.86 8.67
N PHE A 469 -14.69 -3.70 9.00
CA PHE A 469 -14.81 -3.22 10.39
C PHE A 469 -15.55 -4.18 11.31
N ILE A 470 -16.51 -4.95 10.79
CA ILE A 470 -17.21 -6.00 11.56
C ILE A 470 -16.22 -7.05 12.09
N LYS A 471 -15.14 -7.33 11.33
CA LYS A 471 -14.09 -8.30 11.72
C LYS A 471 -13.01 -7.65 12.60
N LEU A 472 -12.83 -6.34 12.52
CA LEU A 472 -11.81 -5.57 13.24
C LEU A 472 -12.40 -4.97 14.53
N ARG A 473 -12.88 -5.83 15.42
CA ARG A 473 -13.49 -5.40 16.68
C ARG A 473 -12.52 -4.61 17.54
N GLY A 474 -12.98 -3.47 18.03
CA GLY A 474 -12.19 -2.62 18.93
C GLY A 474 -11.46 -1.45 18.25
N LEU A 475 -11.28 -1.45 16.93
CA LEU A 475 -10.74 -0.30 16.21
C LEU A 475 -11.78 0.81 16.06
N ASP A 476 -11.30 2.07 15.96
CA ASP A 476 -12.15 3.17 15.51
C ASP A 476 -12.38 3.04 14.01
N PRO A 477 -13.63 3.01 13.52
CA PRO A 477 -13.92 2.94 12.10
C PRO A 477 -13.59 4.23 11.32
N ALA A 478 -13.19 5.32 11.98
CA ALA A 478 -12.75 6.52 11.29
C ALA A 478 -11.51 6.21 10.45
N PRO A 479 -11.48 6.61 9.14
CA PRO A 479 -10.26 6.58 8.36
C PRO A 479 -9.16 7.44 8.99
N GLY A 480 -7.92 7.08 8.72
CA GLY A 480 -6.75 7.78 9.25
C GLY A 480 -5.50 7.45 8.45
N PRO A 481 -4.31 7.82 8.94
CA PRO A 481 -3.06 7.58 8.23
C PRO A 481 -2.70 6.08 8.13
N GLU A 482 -3.16 5.25 9.06
CA GLU A 482 -3.02 3.79 9.00
C GLU A 482 -4.16 3.17 8.19
N MET A 483 -3.81 2.39 7.18
CA MET A 483 -4.76 1.73 6.31
C MET A 483 -5.56 0.63 7.02
N LYS A 484 -6.88 0.59 6.75
CA LYS A 484 -7.82 -0.38 7.32
C LYS A 484 -8.63 -1.13 6.26
N SER A 485 -8.70 -0.62 5.02
CA SER A 485 -9.41 -1.27 3.92
C SER A 485 -8.75 -2.57 3.48
N THR A 486 -9.54 -3.50 2.96
CA THR A 486 -9.09 -4.81 2.45
C THR A 486 -9.30 -4.98 0.96
N GLY A 487 -9.91 -4.02 0.31
CA GLY A 487 -10.18 -4.00 -1.11
C GLY A 487 -10.86 -2.71 -1.52
N GLU A 488 -11.22 -2.64 -2.80
CA GLU A 488 -11.86 -1.47 -3.39
C GLU A 488 -12.93 -1.89 -4.41
N VAL A 489 -13.88 -1.01 -4.65
CA VAL A 489 -14.92 -1.17 -5.66
C VAL A 489 -14.88 -0.01 -6.64
N TYR A 490 -15.51 -0.20 -7.80
CA TYR A 490 -15.50 0.74 -8.91
C TYR A 490 -16.93 1.13 -9.30
N GLY A 491 -17.16 2.42 -9.50
CA GLY A 491 -18.38 2.97 -10.07
C GLY A 491 -18.08 3.92 -11.22
N SER A 492 -18.90 3.97 -12.27
CA SER A 492 -18.75 4.94 -13.34
C SER A 492 -20.09 5.43 -13.90
N ASP A 493 -20.16 6.70 -14.18
CA ASP A 493 -21.28 7.36 -14.86
C ASP A 493 -20.84 8.67 -15.51
N GLU A 494 -21.71 9.34 -16.25
CA GLU A 494 -21.47 10.69 -16.77
C GLU A 494 -21.51 11.75 -15.66
N ARG A 495 -22.26 11.46 -14.59
CA ARG A 495 -22.41 12.32 -13.41
C ARG A 495 -21.66 11.76 -12.21
N ALA A 496 -21.03 12.62 -11.44
CA ALA A 496 -20.22 12.24 -10.28
C ALA A 496 -21.04 11.58 -9.17
N ASP A 497 -22.25 12.10 -8.87
CA ASP A 497 -23.15 11.55 -7.88
C ASP A 497 -23.64 10.14 -8.23
N LEU A 498 -23.95 9.86 -9.50
CA LEU A 498 -24.34 8.53 -9.96
C LEU A 498 -23.14 7.55 -9.99
N ALA A 499 -21.94 8.03 -10.38
CA ALA A 499 -20.72 7.22 -10.33
C ALA A 499 -20.40 6.84 -8.89
N TYR A 500 -20.49 7.80 -7.96
CA TYR A 500 -20.30 7.58 -6.53
C TYR A 500 -21.36 6.63 -5.96
N LEU A 501 -22.64 6.84 -6.29
CA LEU A 501 -23.72 5.94 -5.86
C LEU A 501 -23.45 4.49 -6.29
N LYS A 502 -23.05 4.27 -7.54
CA LYS A 502 -22.71 2.92 -8.03
C LYS A 502 -21.57 2.28 -7.25
N ALA A 503 -20.53 3.06 -6.96
CA ALA A 503 -19.42 2.59 -6.11
C ALA A 503 -19.91 2.29 -4.68
N ARG A 504 -20.72 3.17 -4.07
CA ARG A 504 -21.28 2.96 -2.72
C ARG A 504 -22.12 1.69 -2.63
N LEU A 505 -23.02 1.47 -3.57
CA LEU A 505 -23.84 0.25 -3.60
C LEU A 505 -23.01 -1.04 -3.71
N ALA A 506 -21.83 -0.97 -4.30
CA ALA A 506 -20.91 -2.11 -4.40
C ALA A 506 -20.07 -2.36 -3.13
N THR A 507 -20.09 -1.45 -2.15
CA THR A 507 -19.39 -1.64 -0.85
C THR A 507 -20.15 -2.51 0.16
N GLU A 508 -21.37 -2.93 -0.14
CA GLU A 508 -22.29 -3.63 0.79
C GLU A 508 -22.75 -2.77 1.98
N VAL A 509 -22.36 -1.51 2.06
CA VAL A 509 -22.90 -0.55 3.05
C VAL A 509 -24.13 0.11 2.46
N PRO A 510 -25.27 0.13 3.17
CA PRO A 510 -26.52 0.67 2.63
C PRO A 510 -26.39 2.17 2.30
N VAL A 511 -27.11 2.61 1.27
CA VAL A 511 -27.35 4.02 1.00
C VAL A 511 -28.73 4.35 1.57
N ALA A 512 -28.78 5.25 2.56
CA ALA A 512 -30.04 5.60 3.22
C ALA A 512 -30.94 6.40 2.27
N THR A 513 -32.23 6.03 2.20
CA THR A 513 -33.23 6.72 1.37
C THR A 513 -34.35 7.37 2.18
N GLU A 514 -34.42 7.07 3.47
CA GLU A 514 -35.42 7.62 4.41
C GLU A 514 -34.92 7.54 5.85
N GLY A 515 -35.63 8.16 6.77
CA GLY A 515 -35.40 8.06 8.22
C GLY A 515 -34.79 9.31 8.83
N GLY A 516 -33.88 9.16 9.78
CA GLY A 516 -33.23 10.27 10.46
C GLY A 516 -31.76 10.40 10.19
N ALA A 517 -31.28 11.62 10.03
CA ALA A 517 -29.87 11.95 9.91
C ALA A 517 -29.34 12.55 11.21
N TYR A 518 -28.32 11.96 11.81
CA TYR A 518 -27.64 12.52 12.97
C TYR A 518 -26.41 13.31 12.52
N LEU A 519 -26.36 14.61 12.90
CA LEU A 519 -25.38 15.57 12.43
C LEU A 519 -24.54 16.09 13.59
N THR A 520 -23.23 15.87 13.53
CA THR A 520 -22.27 16.36 14.52
C THR A 520 -20.96 16.71 13.84
N VAL A 521 -20.62 18.00 13.83
CA VAL A 521 -19.46 18.55 13.14
C VAL A 521 -18.70 19.50 14.05
N ARG A 522 -17.46 19.78 13.70
CA ARG A 522 -16.61 20.82 14.32
C ARG A 522 -17.23 22.19 14.18
N ASP A 523 -16.83 23.14 15.03
CA ASP A 523 -17.38 24.49 15.01
C ASP A 523 -17.14 25.19 13.66
N GLU A 524 -15.98 24.99 13.07
CA GLU A 524 -15.58 25.55 11.77
C GLU A 524 -16.38 24.98 10.58
N ASP A 525 -16.93 23.78 10.71
CA ASP A 525 -17.71 23.11 9.65
C ASP A 525 -19.23 23.38 9.73
N LYS A 526 -19.71 24.10 10.74
CA LYS A 526 -21.16 24.30 10.94
C LYS A 526 -21.83 25.04 9.80
N GLU A 527 -21.17 26.05 9.23
CA GLU A 527 -21.70 26.79 8.08
C GLU A 527 -21.70 25.92 6.81
N ASN A 528 -20.66 25.09 6.63
CA ASN A 528 -20.57 24.14 5.52
C ASN A 528 -21.62 23.01 5.62
N LEU A 529 -22.11 22.71 6.82
CA LEU A 529 -23.16 21.71 7.06
C LEU A 529 -24.54 22.20 6.58
N VAL A 530 -24.81 23.51 6.57
CA VAL A 530 -26.13 24.06 6.26
C VAL A 530 -26.68 23.58 4.91
N PRO A 531 -25.95 23.66 3.78
CA PRO A 531 -26.45 23.14 2.50
C PRO A 531 -26.72 21.62 2.54
N VAL A 532 -25.89 20.84 3.20
CA VAL A 532 -26.07 19.38 3.36
C VAL A 532 -27.33 19.08 4.16
N ALA A 533 -27.52 19.76 5.27
CA ALA A 533 -28.69 19.59 6.13
C ALA A 533 -29.99 20.01 5.41
N ARG A 534 -29.94 21.09 4.61
CA ARG A 534 -31.08 21.53 3.80
C ARG A 534 -31.48 20.48 2.77
N GLU A 535 -30.50 19.88 2.11
CA GLU A 535 -30.76 18.84 1.12
C GLU A 535 -31.33 17.58 1.78
N LEU A 536 -30.83 17.17 2.95
CA LEU A 536 -31.41 16.07 3.73
C LEU A 536 -32.88 16.32 4.07
N VAL A 537 -33.27 17.56 4.47
CA VAL A 537 -34.66 17.93 4.70
C VAL A 537 -35.47 17.85 3.41
N ASN A 538 -34.93 18.33 2.29
CA ASN A 538 -35.60 18.31 0.98
C ASN A 538 -35.94 16.88 0.52
N ILE A 539 -35.06 15.91 0.79
CA ILE A 539 -35.29 14.49 0.47
C ILE A 539 -36.02 13.72 1.57
N GLY A 540 -36.52 14.41 2.61
CA GLY A 540 -37.45 13.85 3.60
C GLY A 540 -36.82 13.33 4.91
N PHE A 541 -35.54 13.59 5.18
CA PHE A 541 -34.91 13.18 6.43
C PHE A 541 -35.29 14.06 7.62
N THR A 542 -35.47 13.43 8.79
CA THR A 542 -35.56 14.12 10.06
C THR A 542 -34.17 14.39 10.61
N LEU A 543 -33.88 15.64 11.01
CA LEU A 543 -32.56 16.00 11.51
C LEU A 543 -32.47 15.89 13.03
N TYR A 544 -31.38 15.28 13.50
CA TYR A 544 -30.97 15.20 14.90
C TYR A 544 -29.56 15.78 15.02
N ALA A 545 -29.31 16.61 16.06
CA ALA A 545 -27.96 17.17 16.27
C ALA A 545 -27.75 17.49 17.77
N THR A 546 -26.45 17.56 18.18
CA THR A 546 -26.11 18.11 19.50
C THR A 546 -26.32 19.63 19.56
N GLY A 547 -26.47 20.20 20.77
CA GLY A 547 -26.90 21.58 20.98
C GLY A 547 -26.21 22.60 20.09
N GLY A 548 -24.88 22.67 20.06
CA GLY A 548 -24.17 23.65 19.26
C GLY A 548 -24.35 23.51 17.73
N THR A 549 -24.49 22.29 17.21
CA THR A 549 -24.83 22.04 15.80
C THR A 549 -26.30 22.35 15.52
N ALA A 550 -27.20 21.96 16.42
CA ALA A 550 -28.64 22.24 16.31
C ALA A 550 -28.91 23.75 16.29
N ASP A 551 -28.23 24.54 17.12
CA ASP A 551 -28.39 25.98 17.17
C ASP A 551 -27.86 26.67 15.88
N ALA A 552 -26.79 26.14 15.29
CA ALA A 552 -26.30 26.62 13.98
C ALA A 552 -27.34 26.37 12.88
N LEU A 553 -27.93 25.16 12.81
CA LEU A 553 -28.92 24.82 11.80
C LEU A 553 -30.24 25.63 11.97
N ARG A 554 -30.69 25.86 13.21
CA ARG A 554 -31.88 26.68 13.48
C ARG A 554 -31.73 28.13 13.06
N ARG A 555 -30.52 28.71 13.13
CA ARG A 555 -30.26 30.07 12.62
C ARG A 555 -30.49 30.21 11.11
N HIS A 556 -30.52 29.08 10.40
CA HIS A 556 -30.82 28.98 8.99
C HIS A 556 -32.19 28.39 8.67
N ASP A 557 -33.12 28.46 9.65
CA ASP A 557 -34.52 28.01 9.56
C ASP A 557 -34.67 26.52 9.23
N LEU A 558 -33.71 25.67 9.64
CA LEU A 558 -33.77 24.23 9.43
C LEU A 558 -34.41 23.53 10.66
N PRO A 559 -35.41 22.65 10.44
CA PRO A 559 -36.04 21.89 11.51
C PRO A 559 -35.06 20.83 12.04
N VAL A 560 -34.65 20.92 13.29
CA VAL A 560 -33.71 19.98 13.91
C VAL A 560 -34.10 19.68 15.35
N THR A 561 -34.08 18.41 15.71
CA THR A 561 -34.26 17.93 17.08
C THR A 561 -32.93 17.89 17.80
N THR A 562 -32.85 18.60 18.94
CA THR A 562 -31.63 18.57 19.77
C THR A 562 -31.58 17.28 20.58
N VAL A 563 -30.42 16.67 20.65
CA VAL A 563 -30.08 15.50 21.46
C VAL A 563 -28.88 15.79 22.35
N TYR A 564 -28.76 15.07 23.47
CA TYR A 564 -27.66 15.22 24.39
C TYR A 564 -26.35 14.60 23.84
N ARG A 565 -25.20 15.12 24.27
CA ARG A 565 -23.91 14.46 24.03
C ARG A 565 -23.84 13.18 24.87
N ILE A 566 -23.15 12.17 24.36
CA ILE A 566 -22.96 10.91 25.09
C ILE A 566 -22.26 11.16 26.43
N ALA A 567 -21.25 12.02 26.45
CA ALA A 567 -20.50 12.39 27.65
C ALA A 567 -21.32 13.13 28.72
N GLU A 568 -22.50 13.69 28.40
CA GLU A 568 -23.39 14.35 29.36
C GLU A 568 -24.19 13.35 30.20
N GLY A 569 -24.27 12.08 29.76
CA GLY A 569 -25.02 11.04 30.46
C GLY A 569 -26.53 11.30 30.58
N GLN A 570 -27.07 12.16 29.71
CA GLN A 570 -28.49 12.48 29.62
C GLN A 570 -29.12 11.84 28.38
N HIS A 571 -30.44 11.61 28.42
CA HIS A 571 -31.18 10.90 27.37
C HIS A 571 -32.31 11.76 26.78
N PRO A 572 -32.66 11.61 25.47
CA PRO A 572 -32.00 10.71 24.52
C PRO A 572 -30.68 11.27 24.03
N ASP A 573 -29.68 10.41 23.88
CA ASP A 573 -28.42 10.68 23.18
C ASP A 573 -28.38 10.01 21.79
N ALA A 574 -27.26 10.14 21.07
CA ALA A 574 -27.13 9.56 19.75
C ALA A 574 -27.25 8.02 19.75
N LEU A 575 -26.69 7.34 20.79
CA LEU A 575 -26.74 5.88 20.88
C LEU A 575 -28.17 5.37 21.11
N ASP A 576 -28.97 6.12 21.87
CA ASP A 576 -30.38 5.80 22.08
C ASP A 576 -31.17 5.86 20.77
N LEU A 577 -30.99 6.93 19.99
CA LEU A 577 -31.70 7.10 18.72
C LEU A 577 -31.29 6.02 17.70
N MET A 578 -30.00 5.65 17.65
CA MET A 578 -29.51 4.58 16.80
C MET A 578 -30.12 3.22 17.19
N ARG A 579 -30.12 2.86 18.47
CA ARG A 579 -30.74 1.62 18.99
C ARG A 579 -32.24 1.57 18.78
N GLN A 580 -32.91 2.72 18.75
CA GLN A 580 -34.36 2.83 18.47
C GLN A 580 -34.67 2.78 16.96
N GLY A 581 -33.66 2.69 16.08
CA GLY A 581 -33.85 2.70 14.63
C GLY A 581 -34.30 4.06 14.07
N LYS A 582 -34.10 5.15 14.81
CA LYS A 582 -34.50 6.51 14.40
C LYS A 582 -33.45 7.19 13.53
N VAL A 583 -32.22 6.68 13.52
CA VAL A 583 -31.08 7.20 12.73
C VAL A 583 -30.72 6.17 11.68
N SER A 584 -30.77 6.58 10.42
CA SER A 584 -30.40 5.80 9.24
C SER A 584 -29.15 6.34 8.52
N PHE A 585 -28.68 7.53 8.90
CA PHE A 585 -27.48 8.15 8.36
C PHE A 585 -26.78 9.02 9.41
N ILE A 586 -25.43 9.07 9.37
CA ILE A 586 -24.64 9.85 10.31
C ILE A 586 -23.60 10.70 9.57
N VAL A 587 -23.60 12.00 9.86
CA VAL A 587 -22.48 12.91 9.54
C VAL A 587 -21.73 13.15 10.85
N ASN A 588 -20.54 12.59 10.97
CA ASN A 588 -19.67 12.79 12.12
C ASN A 588 -18.28 13.24 11.68
N VAL A 589 -18.07 14.55 11.61
CA VAL A 589 -16.75 15.12 11.34
C VAL A 589 -15.98 15.20 12.65
N PRO A 590 -14.95 14.36 12.85
CA PRO A 590 -14.27 14.25 14.14
C PRO A 590 -13.47 15.50 14.46
N THR A 591 -13.42 15.85 15.75
CA THR A 591 -12.45 16.82 16.28
C THR A 591 -11.16 16.07 16.64
N VAL A 592 -10.04 16.77 16.59
CA VAL A 592 -8.71 16.20 16.88
C VAL A 592 -8.42 16.07 18.40
N SER A 593 -9.30 16.58 19.29
CA SER A 593 -9.07 16.54 20.74
C SER A 593 -10.34 16.58 21.59
N GLY A 594 -10.24 16.10 22.82
CA GLY A 594 -11.28 16.22 23.85
C GLY A 594 -12.28 15.09 23.94
N GLY A 595 -13.34 15.25 24.76
CA GLY A 595 -14.39 14.26 24.99
C GLY A 595 -15.19 13.89 23.72
N ALA A 596 -15.27 14.80 22.76
CA ALA A 596 -15.93 14.57 21.48
C ALA A 596 -15.27 13.43 20.64
N VAL A 597 -13.98 13.18 20.80
CA VAL A 597 -13.28 12.05 20.17
C VAL A 597 -13.84 10.73 20.67
N ARG A 598 -14.03 10.60 22.00
CA ARG A 598 -14.57 9.38 22.63
C ARG A 598 -16.03 9.15 22.21
N ASP A 599 -16.86 10.19 22.24
CA ASP A 599 -18.26 10.11 21.83
C ASP A 599 -18.40 9.69 20.36
N GLY A 600 -17.58 10.28 19.47
CA GLY A 600 -17.52 9.93 18.06
C GLY A 600 -17.12 8.46 17.83
N ASN A 601 -16.10 7.96 18.55
CA ASN A 601 -15.66 6.56 18.44
C ASN A 601 -16.79 5.60 18.87
N MET A 602 -17.46 5.86 20.01
CA MET A 602 -18.58 5.03 20.48
C MET A 602 -19.71 4.99 19.46
N MET A 603 -20.04 6.13 18.89
CA MET A 603 -21.10 6.25 17.88
C MET A 603 -20.75 5.51 16.59
N ARG A 604 -19.55 5.70 16.03
CA ARG A 604 -19.11 5.03 14.80
C ARG A 604 -19.02 3.50 14.97
N ARG A 605 -18.60 3.01 16.14
CA ARG A 605 -18.62 1.57 16.44
C ARG A 605 -20.04 1.01 16.43
N LEU A 606 -20.98 1.69 17.10
CA LEU A 606 -22.38 1.28 17.09
C LEU A 606 -22.99 1.37 15.69
N ALA A 607 -22.58 2.36 14.88
CA ALA A 607 -23.02 2.48 13.49
C ALA A 607 -22.60 1.26 12.66
N VAL A 608 -21.36 0.78 12.81
CA VAL A 608 -20.89 -0.46 12.16
C VAL A 608 -21.69 -1.69 12.62
N GLU A 609 -21.97 -1.81 13.93
CA GLU A 609 -22.76 -2.93 14.48
C GLU A 609 -24.19 -2.95 13.97
N LEU A 610 -24.80 -1.77 13.80
CA LEU A 610 -26.17 -1.61 13.32
C LEU A 610 -26.28 -1.45 11.79
N ASN A 611 -25.16 -1.50 11.08
CA ASN A 611 -25.06 -1.27 9.63
C ASN A 611 -25.65 0.09 9.20
N ILE A 612 -25.39 1.15 9.99
CA ILE A 612 -25.80 2.53 9.69
C ILE A 612 -24.65 3.20 8.94
N PRO A 613 -24.87 3.72 7.72
CA PRO A 613 -23.85 4.45 6.97
C PRO A 613 -23.46 5.75 7.67
N PHE A 614 -22.18 6.07 7.63
CA PHE A 614 -21.66 7.31 8.18
C PHE A 614 -20.55 7.89 7.30
N VAL A 615 -20.38 9.20 7.38
CA VAL A 615 -19.30 9.95 6.74
C VAL A 615 -18.56 10.81 7.76
N THR A 616 -17.26 11.02 7.53
CA THR A 616 -16.36 11.70 8.47
C THR A 616 -15.79 13.02 7.96
N THR A 617 -16.20 13.45 6.75
CA THR A 617 -15.78 14.73 6.14
C THR A 617 -16.99 15.47 5.57
N MET A 618 -16.88 16.80 5.45
CA MET A 618 -17.95 17.61 4.84
C MET A 618 -18.11 17.35 3.35
N ARG A 619 -17.00 17.12 2.63
CA ARG A 619 -17.03 16.75 1.20
C ARG A 619 -17.72 15.40 1.01
N GLY A 620 -17.38 14.42 1.86
CA GLY A 620 -18.07 13.11 1.91
C GLY A 620 -19.55 13.26 2.19
N ALA A 621 -19.95 14.12 3.14
CA ALA A 621 -21.36 14.38 3.45
C ALA A 621 -22.11 14.97 2.25
N SER A 622 -21.55 15.94 1.56
CA SER A 622 -22.15 16.54 0.36
C SER A 622 -22.34 15.51 -0.76
N MET A 623 -21.34 14.68 -1.01
CA MET A 623 -21.39 13.66 -2.06
C MET A 623 -22.37 12.53 -1.71
N GLU A 624 -22.38 12.06 -0.46
CA GLU A 624 -23.31 11.02 0.00
C GLU A 624 -24.78 11.49 -0.12
N VAL A 625 -25.07 12.74 0.28
CA VAL A 625 -26.43 13.29 0.17
C VAL A 625 -26.85 13.51 -1.28
N ALA A 626 -25.93 13.91 -2.16
CA ALA A 626 -26.19 13.97 -3.61
C ALA A 626 -26.50 12.58 -4.18
N ALA A 627 -25.76 11.55 -3.75
CA ALA A 627 -26.02 10.16 -4.14
C ALA A 627 -27.36 9.63 -3.58
N MET A 628 -27.71 9.95 -2.33
CA MET A 628 -29.02 9.61 -1.75
C MET A 628 -30.16 10.19 -2.58
N ARG A 629 -30.08 11.47 -2.95
CA ARG A 629 -31.06 12.12 -3.82
C ARG A 629 -31.16 11.40 -5.16
N ALA A 630 -30.04 11.14 -5.82
CA ALA A 630 -30.01 10.44 -7.10
C ALA A 630 -30.63 9.03 -6.98
N HIS A 631 -30.41 8.33 -5.86
CA HIS A 631 -30.97 7.01 -5.59
C HIS A 631 -32.49 7.03 -5.40
N ILE A 632 -33.03 8.13 -4.84
CA ILE A 632 -34.47 8.32 -4.64
C ILE A 632 -35.17 8.72 -5.95
N GLU A 633 -34.53 9.59 -6.74
CA GLU A 633 -35.16 10.24 -7.89
C GLU A 633 -34.96 9.52 -9.22
N GLU A 634 -33.93 8.66 -9.33
CA GLU A 634 -33.50 8.10 -10.61
C GLU A 634 -33.36 6.57 -10.59
N ASP A 635 -33.78 5.92 -11.67
CA ASP A 635 -33.52 4.51 -11.92
C ASP A 635 -32.08 4.31 -12.43
N LEU A 636 -31.27 3.58 -11.67
CA LEU A 636 -29.90 3.27 -12.05
C LEU A 636 -29.86 2.39 -13.30
N GLN A 637 -29.15 2.86 -14.32
CA GLN A 637 -28.93 2.10 -15.54
C GLN A 637 -27.55 1.43 -15.51
N PRO A 638 -27.45 0.10 -15.76
CA PRO A 638 -26.18 -0.56 -15.93
C PRO A 638 -25.50 -0.05 -17.21
N ARG A 639 -24.20 0.21 -17.16
CA ARG A 639 -23.39 0.59 -18.31
C ARG A 639 -22.31 -0.43 -18.56
N LYS A 640 -21.98 -0.63 -19.84
CA LYS A 640 -20.88 -1.54 -20.20
C LYS A 640 -19.56 -0.96 -19.71
N LEU A 641 -18.82 -1.74 -18.94
CA LEU A 641 -17.43 -1.42 -18.61
C LEU A 641 -16.57 -1.63 -19.86
N THR A 642 -15.97 -0.56 -20.37
CA THR A 642 -15.01 -0.65 -21.47
C THR A 642 -13.63 -0.83 -20.89
N VAL A 643 -13.10 -2.04 -20.97
CA VAL A 643 -11.73 -2.34 -20.52
C VAL A 643 -10.88 -2.52 -21.77
N HIS A 644 -9.87 -1.71 -21.93
CA HIS A 644 -8.84 -1.88 -22.96
C HIS A 644 -7.69 -2.69 -22.33
N TYR A 645 -7.51 -3.92 -22.81
CA TYR A 645 -6.43 -4.83 -22.40
C TYR A 645 -5.25 -4.73 -23.35
#